data_3712998f20c1261e42a3fdba6510a698
#
_entry.id   3712998f20c1261e42a3fdba6510a698
#
_cell.length_a   1.000
_cell.length_b   1.000
_cell.length_c   1.000
_cell.angle_alpha   90.00
_cell.angle_beta   90.00
_cell.angle_gamma   90.00
#
_symmetry.space_group_name_H-M   'P 1'
#
loop_
_entity.id
_entity.type
_entity.pdbx_description
1 polymer ?
#
loop_
_entity_poly.entity_id
_entity_poly.type
_entity_poly.pdbx_seq_one_letter_code
_entity_poly.pdbx_strand_id
1 'polypeptide(L)'
;MLYQGKEIEILSRKSVFGKQIADIKILSTGEVKSVPFSELADETKFPTDADITFKAIAAKIKNEVFKQAMLAPIESNIIPLPHQILALEKVMAGQFLRFLIADEVGMGKTIETGLILKELKLRGIAKRILIVVPKSAMGQWQQEMKKHFNELFHIYDTDYINTLSKTFARLEVDNEINLFTQHNQIIVSMDALKPIETRQGWNKQKIEEYNKYRIQSVIEAEFDLLVIDECHKVGGSSTQVGRFQMADILCNAIPNVLLLSATPHRGKSDHFRRLLQLLNSDAFAGEGMPTIPELEPYVVRTEKRQAIDYNGKPLFNKRHTKKIEVILHEVNHRKQKALYDDVTDYVVSGFNLAQQTKNTSYGFVMILFQRMMSSSTQAILDAMQKRADRLSGERQEVNKDHFIHNMEDFGYEGQLELDFEQKLFSLVEEAKANYDTELSILQGLIRDAKDCLDKETDAKVEFLMTKLSELKRSEQNPDVKFLIFTEFTSTQFMLKKVLEQKGGYICDAINGSMDFDQRVNALRQFKEGSQILICTDAAGESLNMQFAHIVINYDMPWNPMVLEQRIGRVDRIGQSFEVLALNMMLDNSVDKRVYEVVETKLSQIMNELGIDKTSDVLDSTLERDQLNRLYLTSLLNPTKFEQESNDWLEEIKTKLQSYKSTEGALPTLASKDISVDKVDSIKHSPLPAWLENLTKQYLTTKGITYQHLIDGMKFRFPGHKEGIYTFNVKESVNNPIPEPVSLQHEFIQTMLREAIPYTTSQPIPMVKTKQNSDTTGYWSLWHLEVKNQFEAGQIIQPIFISSEGENFSAFAQSIWDKVIQENDYFICTGALSLEESKKVFEDISEKSEELMQKKYEAFESSILLNADKIKANKEKSFVFQEKQMNRIGIENIKQSRLTRLHKEKELWEDSFQSSIQIVPALSCLLIVKIINE
;
A
#
# COMPACT_ATOMS: atom_id res chain seq x y z
N MET A 1 5.31 -48.35 14.16
CA MET A 1 5.49 -47.54 15.40
C MET A 1 5.50 -48.46 16.59
N LEU A 2 6.25 -48.13 17.63
CA LEU A 2 6.38 -48.95 18.86
C LEU A 2 5.85 -48.18 20.07
N TYR A 3 5.19 -48.86 20.98
CA TYR A 3 4.84 -48.38 22.31
C TYR A 3 5.44 -49.31 23.33
N GLN A 4 6.34 -48.82 24.17
CA GLN A 4 7.09 -49.64 25.15
C GLN A 4 7.75 -50.89 24.52
N GLY A 5 8.29 -50.74 23.29
CA GLY A 5 8.97 -51.80 22.57
C GLY A 5 8.05 -52.83 21.86
N LYS A 6 6.75 -52.59 21.84
CA LYS A 6 5.77 -53.46 21.14
C LYS A 6 5.24 -52.73 19.91
N GLU A 7 5.08 -53.48 18.81
CA GLU A 7 4.45 -52.95 17.59
C GLU A 7 3.01 -52.56 17.81
N ILE A 8 2.63 -51.36 17.27
CA ILE A 8 1.32 -50.78 17.45
C ILE A 8 0.73 -50.37 16.12
N GLU A 9 -0.59 -50.34 16.07
CA GLU A 9 -1.39 -49.68 15.04
C GLU A 9 -2.09 -48.47 15.66
N ILE A 10 -1.96 -47.30 15.02
CA ILE A 10 -2.66 -46.08 15.49
C ILE A 10 -4.08 -46.12 14.92
N LEU A 11 -5.07 -46.14 15.80
CA LEU A 11 -6.47 -46.15 15.46
C LEU A 11 -7.06 -44.74 15.27
N SER A 12 -6.65 -43.80 16.14
CA SER A 12 -7.09 -42.40 16.04
C SER A 12 -6.08 -41.45 16.68
N ARG A 13 -6.13 -40.16 16.27
CA ARG A 13 -5.34 -39.09 16.89
C ARG A 13 -6.29 -38.00 17.35
N LYS A 14 -6.12 -37.51 18.57
CA LYS A 14 -6.94 -36.46 19.19
C LYS A 14 -6.05 -35.43 19.86
N SER A 15 -6.42 -34.17 19.80
CA SER A 15 -5.76 -33.12 20.57
C SER A 15 -6.62 -32.76 21.77
N VAL A 16 -6.10 -32.93 22.98
CA VAL A 16 -6.79 -32.65 24.24
C VAL A 16 -5.92 -31.70 25.05
N PHE A 17 -6.41 -30.52 25.33
CA PHE A 17 -5.69 -29.44 26.07
C PHE A 17 -4.26 -29.18 25.52
N GLY A 18 -4.11 -29.11 24.17
CA GLY A 18 -2.81 -28.85 23.52
C GLY A 18 -1.83 -30.04 23.50
N LYS A 19 -2.18 -31.17 24.11
CA LYS A 19 -1.41 -32.42 24.03
C LYS A 19 -2.02 -33.36 22.99
N GLN A 20 -1.19 -33.90 22.10
CA GLN A 20 -1.63 -34.91 21.13
C GLN A 20 -1.67 -36.28 21.82
N ILE A 21 -2.83 -36.91 21.75
CA ILE A 21 -3.08 -38.27 22.27
C ILE A 21 -3.41 -39.17 21.10
N ALA A 22 -2.84 -40.38 21.06
CA ALA A 22 -3.17 -41.40 20.08
C ALA A 22 -3.90 -42.56 20.75
N ASP A 23 -4.98 -43.04 20.15
CA ASP A 23 -5.54 -44.33 20.50
C ASP A 23 -4.75 -45.38 19.69
N ILE A 24 -4.06 -46.28 20.37
CA ILE A 24 -3.20 -47.26 19.76
C ILE A 24 -3.73 -48.68 20.07
N LYS A 25 -3.50 -49.58 19.14
CA LYS A 25 -3.73 -51.01 19.34
C LYS A 25 -2.40 -51.74 19.33
N ILE A 26 -2.05 -52.41 20.43
CA ILE A 26 -0.84 -53.22 20.52
C ILE A 26 -1.05 -54.49 19.71
N LEU A 27 -0.26 -54.69 18.65
CA LEU A 27 -0.48 -55.80 17.70
C LEU A 27 -0.24 -57.19 18.36
N SER A 28 0.65 -57.30 19.30
CA SER A 28 0.94 -58.55 19.98
C SER A 28 -0.11 -58.99 20.98
N THR A 29 -0.90 -58.08 21.55
CA THR A 29 -1.90 -58.38 22.59
C THR A 29 -3.31 -58.04 22.19
N GLY A 30 -3.49 -57.27 21.13
CA GLY A 30 -4.80 -56.74 20.70
C GLY A 30 -5.35 -55.65 21.61
N GLU A 31 -4.62 -55.23 22.65
CA GLU A 31 -5.05 -54.24 23.65
C GLU A 31 -5.07 -52.82 23.04
N VAL A 32 -6.16 -52.08 23.30
CA VAL A 32 -6.31 -50.69 22.84
C VAL A 32 -6.05 -49.75 24.02
N LYS A 33 -5.16 -48.76 23.84
CA LYS A 33 -4.81 -47.76 24.83
C LYS A 33 -4.77 -46.36 24.23
N SER A 34 -5.18 -45.35 25.02
CA SER A 34 -4.97 -43.94 24.69
C SER A 34 -3.68 -43.48 25.38
N VAL A 35 -2.68 -43.13 24.60
CA VAL A 35 -1.36 -42.74 25.08
C VAL A 35 -0.93 -41.38 24.48
N PRO A 36 -0.14 -40.58 25.20
CA PRO A 36 0.45 -39.38 24.61
C PRO A 36 1.26 -39.74 23.37
N PHE A 37 1.11 -38.96 22.30
CA PHE A 37 1.82 -39.21 21.04
C PHE A 37 3.35 -39.17 21.22
N SER A 38 3.82 -38.44 22.24
CA SER A 38 5.23 -38.37 22.62
C SER A 38 5.80 -39.66 23.19
N GLU A 39 4.96 -40.64 23.56
CA GLU A 39 5.40 -41.95 24.07
C GLU A 39 5.50 -43.01 22.97
N LEU A 40 5.10 -42.68 21.74
CA LEU A 40 5.19 -43.56 20.60
C LEU A 40 6.58 -43.43 19.97
N ALA A 41 7.32 -44.52 19.86
CA ALA A 41 8.56 -44.61 19.11
C ALA A 41 8.27 -45.15 17.71
N ASP A 42 8.87 -44.56 16.67
CA ASP A 42 8.98 -45.28 15.39
C ASP A 42 9.89 -46.51 15.57
N GLU A 43 9.69 -47.55 14.77
CA GLU A 43 10.68 -48.62 14.66
C GLU A 43 12.04 -47.96 14.59
N THR A 44 13.00 -48.44 15.36
CA THR A 44 14.37 -47.90 15.45
C THR A 44 15.06 -47.96 14.09
N LYS A 45 14.60 -47.12 13.17
CA LYS A 45 15.38 -46.71 12.03
C LYS A 45 16.46 -45.81 12.60
N PHE A 46 17.69 -46.29 12.56
CA PHE A 46 18.85 -45.43 12.85
C PHE A 46 18.75 -44.21 11.95
N PRO A 47 18.93 -42.97 12.47
CA PRO A 47 18.95 -41.78 11.68
C PRO A 47 19.97 -41.93 10.55
N THR A 48 19.56 -41.66 9.33
CA THR A 48 20.44 -41.66 8.16
C THR A 48 21.14 -40.30 8.00
N ASP A 49 22.19 -40.25 7.20
CA ASP A 49 22.89 -39.03 6.86
C ASP A 49 21.90 -38.01 6.28
N ALA A 50 20.95 -38.47 5.46
CA ALA A 50 19.88 -37.64 4.87
C ALA A 50 18.94 -37.05 5.94
N ASP A 51 18.58 -37.81 7.00
CA ASP A 51 17.74 -37.31 8.10
C ASP A 51 18.44 -36.20 8.89
N ILE A 52 19.75 -36.36 9.16
CA ILE A 52 20.56 -35.36 9.88
C ILE A 52 20.67 -34.08 9.03
N THR A 53 21.03 -34.23 7.76
CA THR A 53 21.18 -33.13 6.80
C THR A 53 19.86 -32.42 6.57
N PHE A 54 18.75 -33.14 6.43
CA PHE A 54 17.39 -32.59 6.33
C PHE A 54 17.06 -31.69 7.53
N LYS A 55 17.25 -32.17 8.76
CA LYS A 55 17.00 -31.39 9.98
C LYS A 55 17.90 -30.16 10.08
N ALA A 56 19.19 -30.30 9.72
CA ALA A 56 20.14 -29.20 9.74
C ALA A 56 19.77 -28.08 8.75
N ILE A 57 19.34 -28.44 7.52
CA ILE A 57 18.87 -27.50 6.51
C ILE A 57 17.55 -26.85 6.95
N ALA A 58 16.60 -27.63 7.46
CA ALA A 58 15.33 -27.10 7.97
C ALA A 58 15.56 -26.10 9.11
N ALA A 59 16.48 -26.38 10.02
CA ALA A 59 16.87 -25.47 11.08
C ALA A 59 17.51 -24.19 10.53
N LYS A 60 18.35 -24.29 9.48
CA LYS A 60 18.98 -23.12 8.85
C LYS A 60 17.94 -22.23 8.19
N ILE A 61 17.04 -22.78 7.43
CA ILE A 61 15.93 -22.04 6.79
C ILE A 61 15.09 -21.36 7.88
N LYS A 62 14.70 -22.07 8.95
CA LYS A 62 13.95 -21.46 10.06
C LYS A 62 14.75 -20.33 10.71
N ASN A 63 16.05 -20.50 10.93
CA ASN A 63 16.88 -19.46 11.53
C ASN A 63 17.02 -18.21 10.67
N GLU A 64 17.09 -18.35 9.34
CA GLU A 64 17.10 -17.21 8.44
C GLU A 64 15.73 -16.51 8.41
N VAL A 65 14.62 -17.25 8.54
CA VAL A 65 13.28 -16.68 8.71
C VAL A 65 13.18 -15.90 10.04
N PHE A 66 13.81 -16.38 11.10
CA PHE A 66 13.81 -15.68 12.42
C PHE A 66 14.79 -14.50 12.45
N LYS A 67 15.96 -14.63 11.81
CA LYS A 67 16.85 -13.50 11.59
C LYS A 67 16.14 -12.50 10.68
N GLN A 68 16.47 -11.23 10.83
CA GLN A 68 15.93 -10.14 10.00
C GLN A 68 16.36 -10.19 8.52
N ALA A 69 16.67 -11.38 8.00
CA ALA A 69 16.93 -11.54 6.57
C ALA A 69 15.66 -11.28 5.78
N MET A 70 15.76 -10.43 4.75
CA MET A 70 14.65 -10.10 3.88
C MET A 70 14.39 -11.22 2.88
N LEU A 71 13.30 -11.93 3.06
CA LEU A 71 12.91 -13.07 2.20
C LEU A 71 12.14 -12.61 0.95
N ALA A 72 11.30 -11.58 1.09
CA ALA A 72 10.47 -11.09 0.00
C ALA A 72 11.24 -10.69 -1.26
N PRO A 73 12.38 -9.99 -1.19
CA PRO A 73 13.19 -9.68 -2.37
C PRO A 73 13.71 -10.90 -3.12
N ILE A 74 13.92 -11.99 -2.41
CA ILE A 74 14.42 -13.26 -2.98
C ILE A 74 13.29 -14.01 -3.70
N GLU A 75 12.09 -13.99 -3.09
CA GLU A 75 10.90 -14.72 -3.50
C GLU A 75 9.98 -13.93 -4.46
N SER A 76 10.40 -12.74 -4.90
CA SER A 76 9.64 -11.88 -5.81
C SER A 76 10.20 -11.92 -7.23
N ASN A 77 9.35 -11.66 -8.22
CA ASN A 77 9.72 -11.57 -9.63
C ASN A 77 10.37 -10.24 -10.01
N ILE A 78 10.78 -9.44 -9.01
CA ILE A 78 11.42 -8.15 -9.20
C ILE A 78 12.76 -8.09 -8.48
N ILE A 79 13.64 -7.21 -8.97
CA ILE A 79 14.82 -6.78 -8.23
C ILE A 79 14.45 -5.47 -7.55
N PRO A 80 14.22 -5.43 -6.22
CA PRO A 80 13.83 -4.23 -5.53
C PRO A 80 14.95 -3.19 -5.59
N LEU A 81 14.57 -1.92 -5.62
CA LEU A 81 15.52 -0.83 -5.59
C LEU A 81 16.00 -0.52 -4.16
N PRO A 82 17.12 0.17 -4.00
CA PRO A 82 17.69 0.48 -2.69
C PRO A 82 16.70 1.08 -1.69
N HIS A 83 15.95 2.11 -2.05
CA HIS A 83 14.95 2.72 -1.17
C HIS A 83 13.82 1.77 -0.76
N GLN A 84 13.42 0.86 -1.66
CA GLN A 84 12.37 -0.15 -1.38
C GLN A 84 12.85 -1.19 -0.37
N ILE A 85 14.14 -1.52 -0.40
CA ILE A 85 14.77 -2.38 0.60
C ILE A 85 14.82 -1.66 1.96
N LEU A 86 15.21 -0.38 2.00
CA LEU A 86 15.19 0.41 3.23
C LEU A 86 13.79 0.55 3.83
N ALA A 87 12.79 0.74 2.98
CA ALA A 87 11.39 0.79 3.41
C ALA A 87 10.98 -0.54 4.08
N LEU A 88 11.31 -1.67 3.43
CA LEU A 88 11.07 -3.00 3.99
C LEU A 88 11.81 -3.20 5.31
N GLU A 89 13.11 -2.86 5.39
CA GLU A 89 13.90 -2.95 6.63
C GLU A 89 13.28 -2.17 7.77
N LYS A 90 12.93 -0.91 7.50
CA LYS A 90 12.35 -0.03 8.52
C LYS A 90 11.03 -0.58 9.06
N VAL A 91 10.16 -1.05 8.17
CA VAL A 91 8.87 -1.63 8.58
C VAL A 91 9.07 -2.92 9.36
N MET A 92 10.02 -3.77 8.94
CA MET A 92 10.28 -5.04 9.61
C MET A 92 11.07 -4.90 10.92
N ALA A 93 11.83 -3.82 11.09
CA ALA A 93 12.50 -3.47 12.34
C ALA A 93 11.56 -2.75 13.33
N GLY A 94 10.39 -2.31 12.89
CA GLY A 94 9.40 -1.62 13.70
C GLY A 94 8.81 -2.52 14.77
N GLN A 95 8.54 -1.95 15.93
CA GLN A 95 7.91 -2.66 17.05
C GLN A 95 6.45 -3.04 16.77
N PHE A 96 5.79 -2.22 15.94
CA PHE A 96 4.42 -2.42 15.47
C PHE A 96 4.39 -2.27 13.96
N LEU A 97 3.69 -3.15 13.29
CA LEU A 97 3.51 -3.09 11.84
C LEU A 97 2.40 -2.09 11.47
N ARG A 98 2.59 -0.84 11.87
CA ARG A 98 1.64 0.27 11.64
C ARG A 98 2.41 1.46 11.11
N PHE A 99 2.42 1.62 9.77
CA PHE A 99 3.25 2.60 9.08
C PHE A 99 2.47 3.42 8.06
N LEU A 100 2.92 4.65 7.88
CA LEU A 100 2.58 5.51 6.74
C LEU A 100 3.75 5.47 5.74
N ILE A 101 3.51 4.94 4.55
CA ILE A 101 4.44 4.99 3.43
C ILE A 101 4.12 6.26 2.63
N ALA A 102 5.00 7.24 2.75
CA ALA A 102 4.81 8.61 2.25
C ALA A 102 5.77 8.97 1.11
N ASP A 103 6.20 7.99 0.34
CA ASP A 103 7.09 8.17 -0.80
C ASP A 103 6.44 9.00 -1.90
N GLU A 104 7.24 9.78 -2.63
CA GLU A 104 6.74 10.63 -3.71
C GLU A 104 6.08 9.82 -4.84
N VAL A 105 5.31 10.51 -5.68
CA VAL A 105 4.64 9.87 -6.84
C VAL A 105 5.66 9.26 -7.77
N GLY A 106 5.44 8.01 -8.19
CA GLY A 106 6.33 7.31 -9.15
C GLY A 106 7.49 6.54 -8.51
N MET A 107 7.63 6.55 -7.17
CA MET A 107 8.67 5.81 -6.43
C MET A 107 8.39 4.32 -6.28
N GLY A 108 7.18 3.87 -6.54
CA GLY A 108 6.81 2.46 -6.46
C GLY A 108 6.26 2.01 -5.11
N LYS A 109 5.43 2.83 -4.44
CA LYS A 109 4.76 2.47 -3.19
C LYS A 109 4.03 1.13 -3.23
N THR A 110 3.39 0.79 -4.35
CA THR A 110 2.77 -0.53 -4.55
C THR A 110 3.78 -1.67 -4.46
N ILE A 111 4.99 -1.45 -4.99
CA ILE A 111 6.09 -2.42 -4.93
C ILE A 111 6.61 -2.57 -3.50
N GLU A 112 6.82 -1.46 -2.79
CA GLU A 112 7.20 -1.47 -1.38
C GLU A 112 6.18 -2.22 -0.52
N THR A 113 4.91 -1.89 -0.71
CA THR A 113 3.82 -2.59 -0.03
C THR A 113 3.78 -4.08 -0.37
N GLY A 114 3.98 -4.43 -1.63
CA GLY A 114 4.05 -5.82 -2.08
C GLY A 114 5.22 -6.58 -1.45
N LEU A 115 6.38 -5.96 -1.30
CA LEU A 115 7.53 -6.53 -0.59
C LEU A 115 7.21 -6.75 0.88
N ILE A 116 6.63 -5.75 1.56
CA ILE A 116 6.25 -5.85 2.97
C ILE A 116 5.20 -6.94 3.17
N LEU A 117 4.16 -6.95 2.35
CA LEU A 117 3.10 -7.95 2.36
C LEU A 117 3.67 -9.37 2.17
N LYS A 118 4.53 -9.55 1.16
CA LYS A 118 5.19 -10.83 0.88
C LYS A 118 6.05 -11.27 2.05
N GLU A 119 6.81 -10.36 2.67
CA GLU A 119 7.64 -10.65 3.85
C GLU A 119 6.80 -11.10 5.04
N LEU A 120 5.69 -10.40 5.33
CA LEU A 120 4.78 -10.76 6.42
C LEU A 120 4.14 -12.14 6.21
N LYS A 121 3.80 -12.46 4.96
CA LYS A 121 3.30 -13.79 4.61
C LYS A 121 4.36 -14.87 4.80
N LEU A 122 5.58 -14.63 4.31
CA LEU A 122 6.71 -15.58 4.43
C LEU A 122 7.05 -15.86 5.89
N ARG A 123 6.91 -14.86 6.75
CA ARG A 123 7.10 -15.03 8.21
C ARG A 123 5.86 -15.59 8.93
N GLY A 124 4.75 -15.80 8.23
CA GLY A 124 3.51 -16.31 8.83
C GLY A 124 2.78 -15.29 9.72
N ILE A 125 3.17 -14.03 9.67
CA ILE A 125 2.58 -12.93 10.46
C ILE A 125 1.22 -12.51 9.87
N ALA A 126 1.10 -12.50 8.54
CA ALA A 126 -0.14 -12.15 7.85
C ALA A 126 -0.55 -13.25 6.87
N LYS A 127 -1.76 -13.78 7.05
CA LYS A 127 -2.40 -14.76 6.16
C LYS A 127 -3.59 -14.14 5.44
N ARG A 128 -4.36 -13.35 6.17
CA ARG A 128 -5.55 -12.68 5.66
C ARG A 128 -5.27 -11.18 5.47
N ILE A 129 -5.44 -10.71 4.24
CA ILE A 129 -5.01 -9.37 3.84
C ILE A 129 -6.15 -8.63 3.16
N LEU A 130 -6.43 -7.41 3.65
CA LEU A 130 -7.40 -6.49 3.08
C LEU A 130 -6.70 -5.26 2.50
N ILE A 131 -6.88 -5.00 1.21
CA ILE A 131 -6.37 -3.81 0.54
C ILE A 131 -7.57 -2.92 0.18
N VAL A 132 -7.61 -1.71 0.74
CA VAL A 132 -8.64 -0.71 0.50
C VAL A 132 -8.07 0.38 -0.40
N VAL A 133 -8.64 0.56 -1.57
CA VAL A 133 -8.11 1.44 -2.62
C VAL A 133 -9.22 2.28 -3.26
N PRO A 134 -8.90 3.36 -3.99
CA PRO A 134 -9.84 3.98 -4.93
C PRO A 134 -10.35 2.97 -5.96
N LYS A 135 -11.61 3.10 -6.41
CA LYS A 135 -12.21 2.17 -7.38
C LYS A 135 -11.37 2.02 -8.66
N SER A 136 -10.78 3.13 -9.12
CA SER A 136 -9.91 3.16 -10.32
C SER A 136 -8.62 2.35 -10.18
N ALA A 137 -8.15 2.10 -8.96
CA ALA A 137 -6.87 1.44 -8.69
C ALA A 137 -6.98 -0.08 -8.46
N MET A 138 -8.20 -0.62 -8.26
CA MET A 138 -8.38 -2.03 -7.89
C MET A 138 -7.74 -3.02 -8.87
N GLY A 139 -8.00 -2.83 -10.17
CA GLY A 139 -7.45 -3.72 -11.20
C GLY A 139 -5.93 -3.63 -11.35
N GLN A 140 -5.36 -2.42 -11.18
CA GLN A 140 -3.91 -2.24 -11.19
C GLN A 140 -3.25 -2.96 -10.01
N TRP A 141 -3.78 -2.80 -8.80
CA TRP A 141 -3.28 -3.50 -7.62
C TRP A 141 -3.29 -5.01 -7.81
N GLN A 142 -4.39 -5.55 -8.32
CA GLN A 142 -4.49 -6.99 -8.59
C GLN A 142 -3.42 -7.46 -9.59
N GLN A 143 -3.24 -6.71 -10.69
CA GLN A 143 -2.24 -7.06 -11.71
C GLN A 143 -0.81 -6.94 -11.20
N GLU A 144 -0.47 -5.89 -10.47
CA GLU A 144 0.87 -5.69 -9.90
C GLU A 144 1.20 -6.77 -8.86
N MET A 145 0.28 -7.09 -7.97
CA MET A 145 0.46 -8.16 -6.99
C MET A 145 0.68 -9.52 -7.66
N LYS A 146 -0.11 -9.84 -8.68
CA LYS A 146 0.07 -11.08 -9.44
C LYS A 146 1.39 -11.11 -10.19
N LYS A 147 1.72 -10.04 -10.93
CA LYS A 147 2.89 -9.98 -11.81
C LYS A 147 4.20 -10.00 -11.03
N HIS A 148 4.31 -9.20 -9.98
CA HIS A 148 5.57 -8.95 -9.28
C HIS A 148 5.78 -9.88 -8.08
N PHE A 149 4.70 -10.31 -7.42
CA PHE A 149 4.78 -11.06 -6.17
C PHE A 149 4.14 -12.46 -6.25
N ASN A 150 3.53 -12.80 -7.39
CA ASN A 150 2.74 -14.01 -7.58
C ASN A 150 1.63 -14.17 -6.53
N GLU A 151 0.99 -13.03 -6.13
CA GLU A 151 -0.06 -12.98 -5.15
C GLU A 151 -1.41 -12.77 -5.82
N LEU A 152 -2.38 -13.63 -5.49
CA LEU A 152 -3.72 -13.61 -6.09
C LEU A 152 -4.70 -12.91 -5.14
N PHE A 153 -5.17 -11.74 -5.54
CA PHE A 153 -6.19 -10.99 -4.83
C PHE A 153 -7.53 -11.06 -5.55
N HIS A 154 -8.61 -11.13 -4.78
CA HIS A 154 -9.98 -11.07 -5.28
C HIS A 154 -10.53 -9.66 -5.14
N ILE A 155 -11.08 -9.13 -6.23
CA ILE A 155 -11.70 -7.81 -6.23
C ILE A 155 -13.14 -7.93 -5.72
N TYR A 156 -13.43 -7.18 -4.65
CA TYR A 156 -14.75 -7.03 -4.05
C TYR A 156 -15.30 -5.65 -4.39
N ASP A 157 -15.86 -5.52 -5.58
CA ASP A 157 -16.61 -4.31 -5.94
C ASP A 157 -18.06 -4.39 -5.44
N THR A 158 -18.80 -3.32 -5.60
CA THR A 158 -20.19 -3.22 -5.16
C THR A 158 -21.07 -4.27 -5.82
N ASP A 159 -20.81 -4.58 -7.09
CA ASP A 159 -21.63 -5.52 -7.87
C ASP A 159 -21.34 -6.96 -7.45
N TYR A 160 -20.08 -7.31 -7.20
CA TYR A 160 -19.67 -8.60 -6.68
C TYR A 160 -20.24 -8.85 -5.28
N ILE A 161 -20.13 -7.88 -4.38
CA ILE A 161 -20.70 -7.95 -3.03
C ILE A 161 -22.22 -8.13 -3.09
N ASN A 162 -22.91 -7.36 -3.93
CA ASN A 162 -24.36 -7.49 -4.09
C ASN A 162 -24.78 -8.85 -4.69
N THR A 163 -24.01 -9.35 -5.64
CA THR A 163 -24.27 -10.64 -6.30
C THR A 163 -24.07 -11.80 -5.32
N LEU A 164 -22.98 -11.79 -4.57
CA LEU A 164 -22.73 -12.80 -3.53
C LEU A 164 -23.82 -12.76 -2.45
N SER A 165 -24.18 -11.58 -1.94
CA SER A 165 -25.24 -11.42 -0.95
C SER A 165 -26.57 -12.00 -1.44
N LYS A 166 -26.94 -11.78 -2.73
CA LYS A 166 -28.14 -12.33 -3.34
C LYS A 166 -28.06 -13.84 -3.51
N THR A 167 -26.87 -14.35 -3.85
CA THR A 167 -26.66 -15.80 -4.05
C THR A 167 -26.81 -16.55 -2.73
N PHE A 168 -26.21 -16.05 -1.65
CA PHE A 168 -26.35 -16.66 -0.33
C PHE A 168 -27.79 -16.59 0.19
N ALA A 169 -28.47 -15.47 -0.02
CA ALA A 169 -29.88 -15.34 0.34
C ALA A 169 -30.80 -16.33 -0.42
N ARG A 170 -30.45 -16.71 -1.67
CA ARG A 170 -31.21 -17.68 -2.48
C ARG A 170 -30.95 -19.12 -2.09
N LEU A 171 -29.77 -19.41 -1.54
CA LEU A 171 -29.38 -20.79 -1.17
C LEU A 171 -29.95 -21.21 0.19
N GLU A 172 -30.79 -20.37 0.84
CA GLU A 172 -31.31 -20.60 2.20
C GLU A 172 -30.22 -21.03 3.20
N VAL A 173 -28.97 -20.67 2.89
CA VAL A 173 -27.86 -20.90 3.79
C VAL A 173 -28.04 -19.93 4.94
N ASP A 174 -28.04 -20.44 6.17
CA ASP A 174 -28.22 -19.65 7.39
C ASP A 174 -27.45 -18.32 7.31
N ASN A 175 -28.03 -17.26 7.84
CA ASN A 175 -27.53 -15.87 7.82
C ASN A 175 -26.13 -15.67 8.42
N GLU A 176 -25.39 -16.73 8.68
CA GLU A 176 -24.07 -16.74 9.33
C GLU A 176 -22.88 -16.74 8.37
N ILE A 177 -23.09 -16.82 7.04
CA ILE A 177 -21.94 -16.81 6.13
C ILE A 177 -21.45 -15.38 5.91
N ASN A 178 -20.32 -15.09 6.51
CA ASN A 178 -19.61 -13.84 6.28
C ASN A 178 -18.93 -13.84 4.89
N LEU A 179 -19.30 -12.88 4.04
CA LEU A 179 -18.75 -12.74 2.68
C LEU A 179 -17.24 -12.56 2.66
N PHE A 180 -16.69 -11.85 3.63
CA PHE A 180 -15.27 -11.53 3.69
C PHE A 180 -14.40 -12.70 4.18
N THR A 181 -14.98 -13.81 4.63
CA THR A 181 -14.23 -15.01 4.97
C THR A 181 -13.94 -15.94 3.77
N GLN A 182 -14.57 -15.69 2.62
CA GLN A 182 -14.44 -16.54 1.44
C GLN A 182 -13.04 -16.55 0.82
N HIS A 183 -12.32 -15.45 0.92
CA HIS A 183 -10.97 -15.30 0.39
C HIS A 183 -10.03 -14.70 1.43
N ASN A 184 -8.78 -15.14 1.42
CA ASN A 184 -7.76 -14.63 2.33
C ASN A 184 -7.14 -13.30 1.87
N GLN A 185 -7.24 -12.98 0.58
CA GLN A 185 -6.64 -11.80 -0.04
C GLN A 185 -7.70 -11.05 -0.84
N ILE A 186 -8.09 -9.88 -0.34
CA ILE A 186 -9.21 -9.10 -0.88
C ILE A 186 -8.75 -7.68 -1.19
N ILE A 187 -9.13 -7.19 -2.37
CA ILE A 187 -9.07 -5.78 -2.74
C ILE A 187 -10.49 -5.25 -2.79
N VAL A 188 -10.73 -4.14 -2.09
CA VAL A 188 -12.05 -3.51 -2.01
C VAL A 188 -11.94 -2.00 -2.22
N SER A 189 -12.96 -1.38 -2.82
CA SER A 189 -12.97 0.08 -2.94
C SER A 189 -13.36 0.76 -1.63
N MET A 190 -12.80 1.95 -1.38
CA MET A 190 -13.17 2.78 -0.22
C MET A 190 -14.69 3.05 -0.20
N ASP A 191 -15.30 3.27 -1.36
CA ASP A 191 -16.72 3.59 -1.47
C ASP A 191 -17.62 2.37 -1.24
N ALA A 192 -17.11 1.16 -1.46
CA ALA A 192 -17.84 -0.07 -1.14
C ALA A 192 -17.94 -0.32 0.38
N LEU A 193 -16.98 0.18 1.17
CA LEU A 193 -16.96 0.05 2.63
C LEU A 193 -17.49 1.28 3.36
N LYS A 194 -17.45 2.46 2.72
CA LYS A 194 -17.98 3.72 3.29
C LYS A 194 -19.42 3.53 3.76
N PRO A 195 -19.80 4.00 4.96
CA PRO A 195 -21.19 4.03 5.39
C PRO A 195 -22.07 4.80 4.39
N ILE A 196 -23.21 4.25 4.03
CA ILE A 196 -24.18 4.94 3.18
C ILE A 196 -25.06 5.82 4.09
N GLU A 197 -25.35 7.02 3.65
CA GLU A 197 -26.20 7.98 4.39
C GLU A 197 -27.66 7.89 3.94
N THR A 198 -27.85 7.66 2.64
CA THR A 198 -29.20 7.56 2.07
C THR A 198 -29.24 6.47 1.00
N ARG A 199 -30.40 5.80 0.91
CA ARG A 199 -30.73 4.86 -0.17
C ARG A 199 -32.23 4.92 -0.46
N GLN A 200 -32.57 5.05 -1.74
CA GLN A 200 -33.96 5.12 -2.17
C GLN A 200 -34.77 3.93 -1.67
N GLY A 201 -35.91 4.19 -1.01
CA GLY A 201 -36.77 3.17 -0.44
C GLY A 201 -36.32 2.58 0.92
N TRP A 202 -35.25 3.12 1.54
CA TRP A 202 -34.78 2.69 2.86
C TRP A 202 -35.02 3.77 3.92
N ASN A 203 -35.47 3.35 5.11
CA ASN A 203 -35.54 4.23 6.26
C ASN A 203 -34.16 4.29 6.97
N LYS A 204 -33.99 5.25 7.86
CA LYS A 204 -32.73 5.48 8.59
C LYS A 204 -32.27 4.25 9.38
N GLN A 205 -33.18 3.56 10.04
CA GLN A 205 -32.87 2.36 10.81
C GLN A 205 -32.28 1.23 9.92
N LYS A 206 -32.89 1.00 8.75
CA LYS A 206 -32.40 -0.01 7.81
C LYS A 206 -31.02 0.35 7.24
N ILE A 207 -30.73 1.63 7.05
CA ILE A 207 -29.41 2.12 6.65
C ILE A 207 -28.37 1.86 7.74
N GLU A 208 -28.71 2.18 8.98
CA GLU A 208 -27.85 1.95 10.14
C GLU A 208 -27.53 0.45 10.34
N GLU A 209 -28.54 -0.41 10.25
CA GLU A 209 -28.38 -1.86 10.31
C GLU A 209 -27.48 -2.38 9.17
N TYR A 210 -27.68 -1.93 7.96
CA TYR A 210 -26.87 -2.30 6.81
C TYR A 210 -25.40 -1.86 6.95
N ASN A 211 -25.17 -0.62 7.38
CA ASN A 211 -23.84 -0.09 7.61
C ASN A 211 -23.11 -0.88 8.71
N LYS A 212 -23.83 -1.13 9.81
CA LYS A 212 -23.30 -1.92 10.93
C LYS A 212 -22.92 -3.34 10.49
N TYR A 213 -23.84 -4.04 9.81
CA TYR A 213 -23.61 -5.40 9.33
C TYR A 213 -22.38 -5.46 8.42
N ARG A 214 -22.23 -4.53 7.48
CA ARG A 214 -21.15 -4.53 6.49
C ARG A 214 -19.78 -4.36 7.12
N ILE A 215 -19.63 -3.41 8.05
CA ILE A 215 -18.36 -3.19 8.76
C ILE A 215 -18.08 -4.35 9.72
N GLN A 216 -19.08 -4.82 10.43
CA GLN A 216 -18.97 -5.96 11.34
C GLN A 216 -18.50 -7.22 10.61
N SER A 217 -19.01 -7.49 9.40
CA SER A 217 -18.57 -8.61 8.57
C SER A 217 -17.07 -8.54 8.22
N VAL A 218 -16.53 -7.35 7.97
CA VAL A 218 -15.08 -7.18 7.73
C VAL A 218 -14.27 -7.45 8.99
N ILE A 219 -14.74 -6.98 10.15
CA ILE A 219 -14.08 -7.20 11.45
C ILE A 219 -14.06 -8.69 11.80
N GLU A 220 -15.21 -9.35 11.69
CA GLU A 220 -15.36 -10.79 11.99
C GLU A 220 -14.59 -11.70 11.02
N ALA A 221 -14.17 -11.17 9.88
CA ALA A 221 -13.31 -11.88 8.95
C ALA A 221 -11.85 -12.01 9.44
N GLU A 222 -11.47 -11.33 10.52
CA GLU A 222 -10.17 -11.44 11.19
C GLU A 222 -8.98 -11.27 10.22
N PHE A 223 -8.93 -10.13 9.52
CA PHE A 223 -7.77 -9.80 8.68
C PHE A 223 -6.54 -9.49 9.54
N ASP A 224 -5.39 -9.99 9.12
CA ASP A 224 -4.11 -9.77 9.79
C ASP A 224 -3.43 -8.46 9.36
N LEU A 225 -3.67 -8.04 8.12
CA LEU A 225 -3.07 -6.85 7.51
C LEU A 225 -4.12 -6.02 6.77
N LEU A 226 -4.15 -4.73 7.06
CA LEU A 226 -4.90 -3.70 6.34
C LEU A 226 -3.93 -2.80 5.57
N VAL A 227 -4.20 -2.61 4.29
CA VAL A 227 -3.52 -1.62 3.45
C VAL A 227 -4.56 -0.60 2.98
N ILE A 228 -4.32 0.70 3.19
CA ILE A 228 -5.18 1.77 2.67
C ILE A 228 -4.34 2.62 1.72
N ASP A 229 -4.61 2.53 0.42
CA ASP A 229 -3.96 3.35 -0.59
C ASP A 229 -4.66 4.70 -0.71
N GLU A 230 -3.90 5.74 -1.10
CA GLU A 230 -4.36 7.12 -1.14
C GLU A 230 -5.07 7.53 0.18
N CYS A 231 -4.44 7.18 1.31
CA CYS A 231 -5.02 7.36 2.65
C CYS A 231 -5.36 8.83 2.98
N HIS A 232 -4.80 9.79 2.26
CA HIS A 232 -5.19 11.19 2.37
C HIS A 232 -6.70 11.41 2.06
N LYS A 233 -7.35 10.50 1.33
CA LYS A 233 -8.80 10.54 1.07
C LYS A 233 -9.65 10.13 2.28
N VAL A 234 -9.08 9.46 3.27
CA VAL A 234 -9.79 9.05 4.48
C VAL A 234 -9.60 9.98 5.68
N GLY A 235 -8.65 10.93 5.63
CA GLY A 235 -8.37 11.86 6.74
C GLY A 235 -9.52 12.84 7.08
N GLY A 236 -10.42 13.10 6.13
CA GLY A 236 -11.63 13.89 6.30
C GLY A 236 -11.43 15.32 6.81
N SER A 237 -12.46 16.16 6.77
CA SER A 237 -12.50 17.48 7.41
C SER A 237 -12.77 17.37 8.94
N SER A 238 -13.41 16.29 9.36
CA SER A 238 -13.70 15.97 10.77
C SER A 238 -13.73 14.47 11.00
N THR A 239 -13.79 14.06 12.26
CA THR A 239 -13.95 12.64 12.68
C THR A 239 -15.33 12.07 12.33
N GLN A 240 -16.28 12.89 11.91
CA GLN A 240 -17.63 12.48 11.53
C GLN A 240 -17.76 12.10 10.06
N VAL A 241 -16.74 12.34 9.23
CA VAL A 241 -16.76 11.95 7.81
C VAL A 241 -16.78 10.44 7.68
N GLY A 242 -17.70 9.90 6.90
CA GLY A 242 -17.93 8.44 6.78
C GLY A 242 -16.70 7.64 6.36
N ARG A 243 -15.82 8.19 5.50
CA ARG A 243 -14.55 7.53 5.13
C ARG A 243 -13.56 7.45 6.31
N PHE A 244 -13.51 8.51 7.15
CA PHE A 244 -12.67 8.49 8.35
C PHE A 244 -13.19 7.47 9.35
N GLN A 245 -14.49 7.46 9.62
CA GLN A 245 -15.10 6.49 10.53
C GLN A 245 -14.84 5.06 10.11
N MET A 246 -14.99 4.76 8.82
CA MET A 246 -14.63 3.44 8.27
C MET A 246 -13.16 3.10 8.53
N ALA A 247 -12.24 4.00 8.19
CA ALA A 247 -10.81 3.78 8.36
C ALA A 247 -10.44 3.62 9.84
N ASP A 248 -11.01 4.43 10.74
CA ASP A 248 -10.78 4.34 12.19
C ASP A 248 -11.23 2.99 12.76
N ILE A 249 -12.43 2.54 12.41
CA ILE A 249 -12.93 1.23 12.85
C ILE A 249 -12.04 0.09 12.34
N LEU A 250 -11.66 0.10 11.06
CA LEU A 250 -10.82 -0.95 10.48
C LEU A 250 -9.40 -0.94 11.05
N CYS A 251 -8.81 0.24 11.21
CA CYS A 251 -7.47 0.37 11.78
C CYS A 251 -7.42 -0.05 13.27
N ASN A 252 -8.50 0.12 14.01
CA ASN A 252 -8.60 -0.35 15.39
C ASN A 252 -8.84 -1.86 15.50
N ALA A 253 -9.53 -2.46 14.52
CA ALA A 253 -9.84 -3.88 14.52
C ALA A 253 -8.69 -4.76 13.97
N ILE A 254 -7.91 -4.25 13.01
CA ILE A 254 -6.86 -5.02 12.32
C ILE A 254 -5.48 -4.65 12.90
N PRO A 255 -4.68 -5.65 13.31
CA PRO A 255 -3.45 -5.41 14.07
C PRO A 255 -2.36 -4.70 13.24
N ASN A 256 -2.15 -5.09 11.99
CA ASN A 256 -1.11 -4.54 11.14
C ASN A 256 -1.73 -3.60 10.09
N VAL A 257 -1.19 -2.39 9.96
CA VAL A 257 -1.76 -1.34 9.10
C VAL A 257 -0.68 -0.66 8.29
N LEU A 258 -0.88 -0.57 6.98
CA LEU A 258 -0.09 0.23 6.06
C LEU A 258 -0.98 1.30 5.42
N LEU A 259 -0.68 2.54 5.67
CA LEU A 259 -1.29 3.69 5.03
C LEU A 259 -0.38 4.19 3.92
N LEU A 260 -0.89 4.40 2.72
CA LEU A 260 -0.10 4.84 1.57
C LEU A 260 -0.60 6.19 1.08
N SER A 261 0.29 7.15 0.92
CA SER A 261 -0.02 8.42 0.27
C SER A 261 1.26 9.12 -0.17
N ALA A 262 1.29 9.68 -1.36
CA ALA A 262 2.37 10.57 -1.78
C ALA A 262 2.27 11.94 -1.11
N THR A 263 1.10 12.31 -0.65
CA THR A 263 0.75 13.63 -0.12
C THR A 263 -0.07 13.52 1.15
N PRO A 264 0.53 13.02 2.26
CA PRO A 264 -0.20 12.79 3.50
C PRO A 264 -0.64 14.09 4.18
N HIS A 265 0.05 15.19 3.91
CA HIS A 265 -0.27 16.53 4.39
C HIS A 265 -1.12 17.27 3.36
N ARG A 266 -2.33 17.61 3.69
CA ARG A 266 -3.18 18.48 2.86
C ARG A 266 -3.34 19.88 3.46
N GLY A 267 -2.26 20.45 3.94
CA GLY A 267 -2.24 21.81 4.48
C GLY A 267 -2.96 22.00 5.82
N LYS A 268 -3.49 20.93 6.43
CA LYS A 268 -4.14 20.99 7.75
C LYS A 268 -3.42 20.05 8.71
N SER A 269 -2.77 20.58 9.72
CA SER A 269 -2.13 19.80 10.80
C SER A 269 -3.08 18.78 11.41
N ASP A 270 -4.34 19.16 11.59
CA ASP A 270 -5.37 18.28 12.14
C ASP A 270 -5.72 17.10 11.23
N HIS A 271 -5.71 17.31 9.91
CA HIS A 271 -5.94 16.23 8.94
C HIS A 271 -4.81 15.20 9.00
N PHE A 272 -3.58 15.66 8.99
CA PHE A 272 -2.42 14.77 9.09
C PHE A 272 -2.36 14.04 10.42
N ARG A 273 -2.62 14.75 11.52
CA ARG A 273 -2.68 14.13 12.85
C ARG A 273 -3.77 13.06 12.92
N ARG A 274 -4.95 13.28 12.32
CA ARG A 274 -6.00 12.26 12.23
C ARG A 274 -5.54 11.02 11.45
N LEU A 275 -4.79 11.18 10.35
CA LEU A 275 -4.20 10.04 9.65
C LEU A 275 -3.23 9.26 10.53
N LEU A 276 -2.39 9.96 11.29
CA LEU A 276 -1.45 9.32 12.22
C LEU A 276 -2.17 8.65 13.41
N GLN A 277 -3.29 9.21 13.87
CA GLN A 277 -4.14 8.58 14.89
C GLN A 277 -4.71 7.23 14.43
N LEU A 278 -4.93 7.04 13.13
CA LEU A 278 -5.28 5.73 12.57
C LEU A 278 -4.17 4.68 12.78
N LEU A 279 -2.91 5.12 12.85
CA LEU A 279 -1.78 4.23 13.15
C LEU A 279 -1.62 4.01 14.65
N ASN A 280 -1.69 5.06 15.43
CA ASN A 280 -1.60 4.99 16.89
C ASN A 280 -2.29 6.19 17.53
N SER A 281 -3.51 5.98 18.02
CA SER A 281 -4.31 7.04 18.65
C SER A 281 -3.66 7.59 19.92
N ASP A 282 -2.92 6.77 20.65
CA ASP A 282 -2.29 7.13 21.91
C ASP A 282 -1.01 7.95 21.71
N ALA A 283 -0.17 7.52 20.76
CA ALA A 283 1.07 8.23 20.44
C ALA A 283 0.80 9.62 19.82
N PHE A 284 -0.26 9.74 19.01
CA PHE A 284 -0.64 10.97 18.34
C PHE A 284 -1.83 11.68 19.00
N ALA A 285 -2.12 11.38 20.26
CA ALA A 285 -3.03 12.17 21.08
C ALA A 285 -2.43 13.56 21.29
N GLY A 286 -3.20 14.63 21.00
CA GLY A 286 -2.72 16.02 21.15
C GLY A 286 -3.22 16.94 20.04
N GLU A 287 -2.73 18.17 20.04
CA GLU A 287 -3.03 19.22 19.05
C GLU A 287 -1.74 19.67 18.34
N GLY A 288 -1.84 20.17 17.12
CA GLY A 288 -0.71 20.67 16.34
C GLY A 288 0.06 19.60 15.57
N MET A 289 1.19 19.96 14.96
CA MET A 289 2.03 19.03 14.21
C MET A 289 2.88 18.15 15.14
N PRO A 290 2.98 16.84 14.86
CA PRO A 290 3.92 15.97 15.56
C PRO A 290 5.37 16.31 15.20
N THR A 291 6.28 16.08 16.14
CA THR A 291 7.73 16.26 15.95
C THR A 291 8.36 15.13 15.15
N ILE A 292 9.54 15.35 14.57
CA ILE A 292 10.28 14.31 13.82
C ILE A 292 10.49 13.03 14.65
N PRO A 293 10.95 13.09 15.91
CA PRO A 293 11.11 11.90 16.75
C PRO A 293 9.80 11.12 16.99
N GLU A 294 8.65 11.83 17.02
CA GLU A 294 7.33 11.16 17.13
C GLU A 294 6.92 10.49 15.82
N LEU A 295 7.33 11.05 14.67
CA LEU A 295 7.00 10.53 13.33
C LEU A 295 7.91 9.39 12.90
N GLU A 296 9.18 9.43 13.28
CA GLU A 296 10.21 8.49 12.80
C GLU A 296 9.82 7.01 12.96
N PRO A 297 9.18 6.56 14.04
CA PRO A 297 8.78 5.17 14.19
C PRO A 297 7.62 4.74 13.28
N TYR A 298 6.88 5.67 12.69
CA TYR A 298 5.63 5.40 11.97
C TYR A 298 5.65 5.80 10.50
N VAL A 299 6.64 6.59 10.06
CA VAL A 299 6.65 7.14 8.69
C VAL A 299 7.85 6.63 7.91
N VAL A 300 7.59 6.09 6.74
CA VAL A 300 8.60 5.76 5.72
C VAL A 300 8.44 6.77 4.60
N ARG A 301 9.50 7.51 4.26
CA ARG A 301 9.49 8.46 3.15
C ARG A 301 10.85 8.50 2.46
N THR A 302 10.82 8.42 1.13
CA THR A 302 11.95 8.66 0.26
C THR A 302 11.58 9.72 -0.78
N GLU A 303 12.51 10.62 -1.07
CA GLU A 303 12.35 11.65 -2.09
C GLU A 303 13.01 11.22 -3.41
N LYS A 304 12.44 11.60 -4.55
CA LYS A 304 12.97 11.30 -5.89
C LYS A 304 14.44 11.67 -6.04
N ARG A 305 14.84 12.82 -5.50
CA ARG A 305 16.23 13.32 -5.56
C ARG A 305 17.24 12.43 -4.81
N GLN A 306 16.77 11.65 -3.86
CA GLN A 306 17.59 10.74 -3.06
C GLN A 306 17.56 9.30 -3.60
N ALA A 307 16.67 9.03 -4.55
CA ALA A 307 16.50 7.71 -5.12
C ALA A 307 17.62 7.40 -6.12
N ILE A 308 18.42 6.40 -5.80
CA ILE A 308 19.56 5.94 -6.60
C ILE A 308 19.39 4.47 -6.99
N ASP A 309 20.04 4.08 -8.09
CA ASP A 309 20.23 2.68 -8.46
C ASP A 309 21.35 2.03 -7.64
N TYR A 310 21.62 0.77 -7.90
CA TYR A 310 22.68 0.00 -7.23
C TYR A 310 24.11 0.49 -7.53
N ASN A 311 24.28 1.32 -8.55
CA ASN A 311 25.56 1.92 -8.93
C ASN A 311 25.69 3.35 -8.40
N GLY A 312 24.75 3.81 -7.58
CA GLY A 312 24.72 5.17 -7.05
C GLY A 312 24.24 6.21 -8.06
N LYS A 313 23.68 5.81 -9.22
CA LYS A 313 23.15 6.75 -10.22
C LYS A 313 21.71 7.14 -9.84
N PRO A 314 21.33 8.42 -10.03
CA PRO A 314 19.95 8.85 -9.86
C PRO A 314 18.98 8.01 -10.70
N LEU A 315 17.86 7.61 -10.09
CA LEU A 315 16.82 6.81 -10.77
C LEU A 315 15.91 7.65 -11.67
N PHE A 316 15.88 8.95 -11.46
CA PHE A 316 15.04 9.86 -12.24
C PHE A 316 15.89 10.74 -13.16
N ASN A 317 15.47 10.83 -14.39
CA ASN A 317 16.05 11.74 -15.37
C ASN A 317 15.61 13.19 -15.08
N LYS A 318 16.27 14.15 -15.73
CA LYS A 318 15.88 15.55 -15.62
C LYS A 318 14.47 15.77 -16.18
N ARG A 319 13.74 16.64 -15.52
CA ARG A 319 12.43 17.09 -15.94
C ARG A 319 12.48 18.55 -16.37
N HIS A 320 11.88 18.83 -17.53
CA HIS A 320 11.74 20.17 -18.08
C HIS A 320 10.25 20.55 -18.10
N THR A 321 9.87 21.50 -17.27
CA THR A 321 8.51 22.06 -17.29
C THR A 321 8.54 23.41 -18.00
N LYS A 322 7.74 23.60 -19.04
CA LYS A 322 7.65 24.83 -19.82
C LYS A 322 6.23 25.36 -19.83
N LYS A 323 6.10 26.66 -19.56
CA LYS A 323 4.86 27.37 -19.76
C LYS A 323 4.70 27.73 -21.23
N ILE A 324 3.49 27.66 -21.71
CA ILE A 324 3.10 28.01 -23.06
C ILE A 324 1.91 28.94 -22.99
N GLU A 325 2.13 30.16 -23.45
CA GLU A 325 1.09 31.17 -23.56
C GLU A 325 0.50 31.13 -24.97
N VAL A 326 -0.78 30.92 -25.07
CA VAL A 326 -1.54 30.91 -26.32
C VAL A 326 -2.24 32.25 -26.49
N ILE A 327 -1.85 32.98 -27.52
CA ILE A 327 -2.36 34.31 -27.77
C ILE A 327 -3.60 34.22 -28.67
N LEU A 328 -4.70 34.90 -28.30
CA LEU A 328 -5.85 35.11 -29.16
C LEU A 328 -5.53 36.22 -30.16
N HIS A 329 -5.18 35.85 -31.39
CA HIS A 329 -4.86 36.80 -32.43
C HIS A 329 -6.11 37.54 -32.87
N GLU A 330 -6.05 38.90 -32.99
CA GLU A 330 -7.18 39.76 -33.31
C GLU A 330 -7.79 39.51 -34.69
N VAL A 331 -7.06 38.88 -35.58
CA VAL A 331 -7.54 38.57 -36.95
C VAL A 331 -8.09 37.14 -37.00
N ASN A 332 -7.31 36.15 -36.54
CA ASN A 332 -7.66 34.73 -36.70
C ASN A 332 -8.63 34.21 -35.64
N HIS A 333 -8.64 34.81 -34.44
CA HIS A 333 -9.44 34.34 -33.28
C HIS A 333 -10.34 35.47 -32.74
N ARG A 334 -10.82 36.33 -33.63
CA ARG A 334 -11.64 37.50 -33.25
C ARG A 334 -12.95 37.07 -32.58
N LYS A 335 -13.62 36.07 -33.13
CA LYS A 335 -14.87 35.57 -32.57
C LYS A 335 -14.66 34.84 -31.27
N GLN A 336 -13.59 34.04 -31.16
CA GLN A 336 -13.25 33.39 -29.93
C GLN A 336 -12.93 34.38 -28.82
N LYS A 337 -12.21 35.49 -29.13
CA LYS A 337 -11.92 36.57 -28.18
C LYS A 337 -13.21 37.28 -27.74
N ALA A 338 -14.09 37.64 -28.66
CA ALA A 338 -15.36 38.25 -28.32
C ALA A 338 -16.22 37.33 -27.46
N LEU A 339 -16.32 36.06 -27.81
CA LEU A 339 -17.04 35.06 -27.01
C LEU A 339 -16.44 34.93 -25.61
N TYR A 340 -15.11 34.95 -25.47
CA TYR A 340 -14.45 34.90 -24.17
C TYR A 340 -14.86 36.08 -23.28
N ASP A 341 -14.87 37.29 -23.85
CA ASP A 341 -15.27 38.51 -23.14
C ASP A 341 -16.76 38.48 -22.74
N ASP A 342 -17.64 38.10 -23.67
CA ASP A 342 -19.09 38.00 -23.43
C ASP A 342 -19.45 36.93 -22.39
N VAL A 343 -18.77 35.77 -22.40
CA VAL A 343 -18.94 34.73 -21.38
C VAL A 343 -18.40 35.22 -20.04
N THR A 344 -17.30 35.97 -20.04
CA THR A 344 -16.76 36.55 -18.80
C THR A 344 -17.74 37.53 -18.17
N ASP A 345 -18.36 38.39 -18.96
CA ASP A 345 -19.39 39.33 -18.51
C ASP A 345 -20.64 38.62 -17.95
N TYR A 346 -21.07 37.54 -18.61
CA TYR A 346 -22.14 36.69 -18.10
C TYR A 346 -21.79 36.06 -16.75
N VAL A 347 -20.57 35.51 -16.62
CA VAL A 347 -20.09 34.89 -15.40
C VAL A 347 -19.98 35.88 -14.23
N VAL A 348 -19.44 37.08 -14.49
CA VAL A 348 -19.35 38.16 -13.49
C VAL A 348 -20.75 38.59 -13.01
N SER A 349 -21.68 38.77 -13.94
CA SER A 349 -23.07 39.16 -13.63
C SER A 349 -23.77 38.08 -12.80
N GLY A 350 -23.62 36.81 -13.19
CA GLY A 350 -24.20 35.68 -12.50
C GLY A 350 -23.58 35.47 -11.08
N PHE A 351 -22.30 35.72 -10.95
CA PHE A 351 -21.64 35.62 -9.65
C PHE A 351 -22.06 36.74 -8.69
N ASN A 352 -22.20 37.96 -9.17
CA ASN A 352 -22.74 39.08 -8.37
C ASN A 352 -24.15 38.78 -7.88
N LEU A 353 -25.00 38.18 -8.72
CA LEU A 353 -26.33 37.72 -8.33
C LEU A 353 -26.23 36.60 -7.25
N ALA A 354 -25.32 35.64 -7.40
CA ALA A 354 -25.07 34.59 -6.42
C ALA A 354 -24.70 35.14 -5.04
N GLN A 355 -23.87 36.20 -5.00
CA GLN A 355 -23.52 36.87 -3.75
C GLN A 355 -24.70 37.56 -3.10
N GLN A 356 -25.50 38.29 -3.90
CA GLN A 356 -26.71 39.00 -3.41
C GLN A 356 -27.74 38.01 -2.83
N THR A 357 -27.88 36.85 -3.47
CA THR A 357 -28.85 35.82 -3.09
C THR A 357 -28.30 34.83 -2.08
N LYS A 358 -27.03 34.95 -1.68
CA LYS A 358 -26.27 33.99 -0.85
C LYS A 358 -26.32 32.55 -1.39
N ASN A 359 -26.42 32.42 -2.72
CA ASN A 359 -26.46 31.12 -3.40
C ASN A 359 -25.03 30.71 -3.83
N THR A 360 -24.31 30.00 -2.94
CA THR A 360 -22.94 29.55 -3.19
C THR A 360 -22.84 28.57 -4.37
N SER A 361 -23.86 27.74 -4.58
CA SER A 361 -23.90 26.77 -5.69
C SER A 361 -23.95 27.45 -7.04
N TYR A 362 -24.73 28.53 -7.17
CA TYR A 362 -24.80 29.30 -8.40
C TYR A 362 -23.47 30.01 -8.70
N GLY A 363 -22.83 30.58 -7.69
CA GLY A 363 -21.49 31.14 -7.81
C GLY A 363 -20.46 30.16 -8.33
N PHE A 364 -20.51 28.92 -7.84
CA PHE A 364 -19.61 27.86 -8.29
C PHE A 364 -19.83 27.47 -9.77
N VAL A 365 -21.08 27.43 -10.24
CA VAL A 365 -21.40 27.21 -11.68
C VAL A 365 -20.79 28.29 -12.57
N MET A 366 -20.84 29.54 -12.13
CA MET A 366 -20.24 30.63 -12.89
C MET A 366 -18.73 30.47 -13.05
N ILE A 367 -18.04 30.07 -11.96
CA ILE A 367 -16.60 29.76 -12.00
C ILE A 367 -16.32 28.62 -13.00
N LEU A 368 -17.12 27.57 -12.98
CA LEU A 368 -16.97 26.44 -13.90
C LEU A 368 -17.15 26.85 -15.36
N PHE A 369 -18.10 27.75 -15.67
CA PHE A 369 -18.28 28.29 -17.02
C PHE A 369 -17.05 29.05 -17.50
N GLN A 370 -16.45 29.86 -16.64
CA GLN A 370 -15.19 30.56 -16.99
C GLN A 370 -14.07 29.58 -17.32
N ARG A 371 -13.93 28.50 -16.53
CA ARG A 371 -12.90 27.46 -16.77
C ARG A 371 -13.17 26.70 -18.08
N MET A 372 -14.43 26.36 -18.36
CA MET A 372 -14.78 25.69 -19.60
C MET A 372 -14.47 26.58 -20.82
N MET A 373 -14.71 27.91 -20.70
CA MET A 373 -14.32 28.85 -21.74
C MET A 373 -12.81 28.92 -21.95
N SER A 374 -12.03 28.89 -20.85
CA SER A 374 -10.54 28.86 -20.92
C SER A 374 -10.02 27.54 -21.47
N SER A 375 -10.79 26.45 -21.36
CA SER A 375 -10.46 25.15 -21.92
C SER A 375 -10.70 25.10 -23.42
N SER A 376 -11.96 25.19 -23.85
CA SER A 376 -12.30 25.17 -25.27
C SER A 376 -13.67 25.79 -25.53
N THR A 377 -13.83 26.32 -26.74
CA THR A 377 -15.14 26.84 -27.25
C THR A 377 -16.20 25.73 -27.24
N GLN A 378 -15.84 24.48 -27.50
CA GLN A 378 -16.76 23.34 -27.44
C GLN A 378 -17.25 23.06 -26.02
N ALA A 379 -16.37 23.11 -25.02
CA ALA A 379 -16.75 22.84 -23.65
C ALA A 379 -17.75 23.85 -23.10
N ILE A 380 -17.53 25.14 -23.38
CA ILE A 380 -18.48 26.18 -22.93
C ILE A 380 -19.79 26.11 -23.70
N LEU A 381 -19.77 25.80 -25.01
CA LEU A 381 -20.99 25.58 -25.79
C LEU A 381 -21.86 24.48 -25.20
N ASP A 382 -21.27 23.31 -24.92
CA ASP A 382 -21.98 22.17 -24.35
C ASP A 382 -22.58 22.51 -22.97
N ALA A 383 -21.83 23.26 -22.16
CA ALA A 383 -22.28 23.68 -20.83
C ALA A 383 -23.47 24.68 -20.92
N MET A 384 -23.36 25.68 -21.77
CA MET A 384 -24.42 26.65 -22.00
C MET A 384 -25.68 26.00 -22.57
N GLN A 385 -25.53 25.05 -23.51
CA GLN A 385 -26.66 24.32 -24.09
C GLN A 385 -27.40 23.51 -23.01
N LYS A 386 -26.67 22.73 -22.20
CA LYS A 386 -27.23 21.99 -21.07
C LYS A 386 -27.95 22.89 -20.07
N ARG A 387 -27.41 24.11 -19.83
CA ARG A 387 -28.05 25.10 -18.95
C ARG A 387 -29.32 25.64 -19.55
N ALA A 388 -29.30 26.02 -20.84
CA ALA A 388 -30.45 26.53 -21.56
C ALA A 388 -31.58 25.49 -21.68
N ASP A 389 -31.24 24.20 -21.96
CA ASP A 389 -32.19 23.11 -22.04
C ASP A 389 -32.95 22.91 -20.71
N ARG A 390 -32.25 23.11 -19.59
CA ARG A 390 -32.85 23.01 -18.26
C ARG A 390 -33.73 24.21 -17.90
N LEU A 391 -33.32 25.39 -18.31
CA LEU A 391 -34.16 26.59 -18.11
C LEU A 391 -35.44 26.58 -18.96
N SER A 392 -35.40 25.86 -20.10
CA SER A 392 -36.52 25.76 -21.03
C SER A 392 -37.43 24.54 -20.80
N GLY A 393 -37.02 23.51 -20.07
CA GLY A 393 -37.72 22.24 -19.93
C GLY A 393 -37.87 21.71 -18.51
N GLU A 394 -38.99 21.05 -18.32
CA GLU A 394 -39.60 20.32 -17.23
C GLU A 394 -38.84 20.07 -15.89
N ARG A 395 -39.54 20.34 -14.81
CA ARG A 395 -39.16 20.17 -13.41
C ARG A 395 -38.96 18.69 -13.03
N GLN A 396 -37.78 18.35 -12.54
CA GLN A 396 -37.61 17.21 -11.63
C GLN A 396 -37.18 17.73 -10.24
N GLU A 397 -37.94 17.42 -9.23
CA GLU A 397 -37.63 17.74 -7.81
C GLU A 397 -36.41 16.93 -7.35
N VAL A 398 -35.36 17.61 -6.90
CA VAL A 398 -34.20 17.02 -6.28
C VAL A 398 -34.09 17.46 -4.82
N ASN A 399 -33.84 16.51 -3.93
CA ASN A 399 -33.86 16.66 -2.48
C ASN A 399 -32.65 17.46 -1.98
N LYS A 400 -32.88 18.59 -1.31
CA LYS A 400 -31.92 19.65 -0.95
C LYS A 400 -30.89 19.28 0.13
N ASP A 401 -31.30 18.47 1.10
CA ASP A 401 -30.47 18.22 2.28
C ASP A 401 -29.23 17.35 2.03
N HIS A 402 -29.23 16.62 0.91
CA HIS A 402 -28.17 15.69 0.55
C HIS A 402 -26.92 16.36 -0.01
N PHE A 403 -27.03 17.59 -0.48
CA PHE A 403 -25.97 18.24 -1.26
C PHE A 403 -25.02 19.09 -0.43
N ILE A 404 -25.50 19.78 0.59
CA ILE A 404 -24.66 20.67 1.43
C ILE A 404 -23.63 19.87 2.21
N HIS A 405 -24.01 18.69 2.69
CA HIS A 405 -23.09 17.77 3.40
C HIS A 405 -22.08 17.10 2.44
N ASN A 406 -22.46 16.87 1.19
CA ASN A 406 -21.58 16.29 0.18
C ASN A 406 -20.60 17.32 -0.44
N MET A 407 -20.82 18.63 -0.33
CA MET A 407 -19.87 19.61 -0.87
C MET A 407 -18.50 19.58 -0.17
N GLU A 408 -18.44 19.19 1.09
CA GLU A 408 -17.16 18.97 1.79
C GLU A 408 -16.46 17.67 1.33
N ASP A 409 -17.21 16.65 0.93
CA ASP A 409 -16.71 15.39 0.33
C ASP A 409 -16.38 15.53 -1.17
N PHE A 410 -16.98 16.48 -1.88
CA PHE A 410 -16.77 16.76 -3.32
C PHE A 410 -15.37 17.32 -3.64
N GLY A 411 -14.58 17.60 -2.65
CA GLY A 411 -13.19 18.03 -2.79
C GLY A 411 -12.27 17.04 -3.46
N TYR A 412 -12.72 15.83 -3.72
CA TYR A 412 -11.89 14.68 -4.11
C TYR A 412 -12.31 14.06 -5.43
N GLU A 413 -11.58 14.44 -6.47
CA GLU A 413 -11.19 13.69 -7.65
C GLU A 413 -12.27 13.04 -8.53
N GLY A 414 -12.29 13.53 -9.73
CA GLY A 414 -12.39 12.95 -11.08
C GLY A 414 -13.41 11.84 -11.40
N GLN A 415 -13.95 11.11 -10.46
CA GLN A 415 -15.02 10.13 -10.73
C GLN A 415 -16.41 10.77 -10.94
N LEU A 416 -16.47 12.08 -10.81
CA LEU A 416 -17.72 12.84 -10.73
C LEU A 416 -17.99 13.67 -11.98
N GLU A 417 -17.15 13.63 -13.03
CA GLU A 417 -17.30 14.58 -14.12
C GLU A 417 -18.65 14.49 -14.84
N LEU A 418 -19.14 13.31 -15.17
CA LEU A 418 -20.47 13.17 -15.79
C LEU A 418 -21.62 13.32 -14.77
N ASP A 419 -21.45 12.78 -13.59
CA ASP A 419 -22.46 12.83 -12.53
C ASP A 419 -22.45 14.19 -11.82
N PHE A 420 -21.28 14.84 -11.74
CA PHE A 420 -21.08 16.17 -11.16
C PHE A 420 -21.66 17.26 -12.06
N GLU A 421 -21.36 17.28 -13.36
CA GLU A 421 -21.98 18.22 -14.29
C GLU A 421 -23.51 18.06 -14.29
N GLN A 422 -24.02 16.83 -14.25
CA GLN A 422 -25.46 16.59 -14.20
C GLN A 422 -26.09 17.00 -12.87
N LYS A 423 -25.46 16.69 -11.73
CA LYS A 423 -25.93 17.06 -10.39
C LYS A 423 -25.78 18.55 -10.12
N LEU A 424 -24.67 19.15 -10.53
CA LEU A 424 -24.43 20.57 -10.37
C LEU A 424 -25.47 21.39 -11.11
N PHE A 425 -25.79 21.00 -12.34
CA PHE A 425 -26.85 21.65 -13.12
C PHE A 425 -28.25 21.45 -12.54
N SER A 426 -28.52 20.39 -11.77
CA SER A 426 -29.81 20.21 -11.07
C SER A 426 -30.03 21.16 -9.90
N LEU A 427 -28.93 21.64 -9.26
CA LEU A 427 -29.01 22.50 -8.08
C LEU A 427 -29.21 23.99 -8.41
N VAL A 428 -28.95 24.38 -9.64
CA VAL A 428 -29.09 25.75 -10.06
C VAL A 428 -30.60 26.18 -10.23
N GLU A 429 -31.55 25.28 -9.96
CA GLU A 429 -32.98 25.55 -10.08
C GLU A 429 -33.56 26.55 -9.09
N GLU A 430 -32.82 27.08 -8.11
CA GLU A 430 -33.41 27.88 -7.02
C GLU A 430 -33.26 29.39 -7.08
N ALA A 431 -32.49 29.94 -8.01
CA ALA A 431 -32.46 31.39 -8.21
C ALA A 431 -33.66 31.82 -9.08
N LYS A 432 -34.80 31.98 -8.45
CA LYS A 432 -36.11 32.29 -9.12
C LYS A 432 -36.25 33.70 -9.68
N ALA A 433 -35.19 34.47 -9.86
CA ALA A 433 -35.34 35.82 -10.42
C ALA A 433 -34.75 35.89 -11.82
N ASN A 434 -35.58 36.00 -12.84
CA ASN A 434 -35.28 36.32 -14.24
C ASN A 434 -34.87 35.16 -15.17
N TYR A 435 -35.57 34.04 -15.15
CA TYR A 435 -35.36 32.91 -16.07
C TYR A 435 -35.36 33.30 -17.55
N ASP A 436 -36.32 34.16 -17.99
CA ASP A 436 -36.44 34.54 -19.39
C ASP A 436 -35.27 35.41 -19.87
N THR A 437 -34.72 36.24 -18.99
CA THR A 437 -33.57 37.10 -19.33
C THR A 437 -32.29 36.26 -19.42
N GLU A 438 -32.07 35.35 -18.49
CA GLU A 438 -30.90 34.44 -18.51
C GLU A 438 -30.94 33.52 -19.73
N LEU A 439 -32.09 32.96 -20.06
CA LEU A 439 -32.27 32.10 -21.23
C LEU A 439 -31.97 32.84 -22.54
N SER A 440 -32.42 34.11 -22.65
CA SER A 440 -32.15 34.94 -23.83
C SER A 440 -30.65 35.21 -23.99
N ILE A 441 -29.94 35.51 -22.88
CA ILE A 441 -28.48 35.71 -22.91
C ILE A 441 -27.79 34.41 -23.34
N LEU A 442 -28.13 33.28 -22.73
CA LEU A 442 -27.56 31.98 -23.09
C LEU A 442 -27.78 31.61 -24.54
N GLN A 443 -28.99 31.85 -25.10
CA GLN A 443 -29.28 31.61 -26.51
C GLN A 443 -28.42 32.48 -27.44
N GLY A 444 -28.09 33.71 -27.02
CA GLY A 444 -27.17 34.60 -27.72
C GLY A 444 -25.76 34.00 -27.73
N LEU A 445 -25.21 33.69 -26.54
CA LEU A 445 -23.88 33.12 -26.39
C LEU A 445 -23.73 31.75 -27.10
N ILE A 446 -24.77 30.90 -27.07
CA ILE A 446 -24.79 29.62 -27.79
C ILE A 446 -24.66 29.83 -29.30
N ARG A 447 -25.38 30.83 -29.85
CA ARG A 447 -25.31 31.16 -31.28
C ARG A 447 -23.92 31.65 -31.66
N ASP A 448 -23.33 32.52 -30.82
CA ASP A 448 -22.00 33.08 -31.06
C ASP A 448 -20.90 32.02 -30.92
N ALA A 449 -21.03 31.09 -29.97
CA ALA A 449 -20.15 29.94 -29.83
C ALA A 449 -20.22 28.99 -31.05
N LYS A 450 -21.43 28.72 -31.58
CA LYS A 450 -21.59 27.92 -32.81
C LYS A 450 -20.96 28.62 -34.01
N ASP A 451 -21.21 29.93 -34.17
CA ASP A 451 -20.62 30.71 -35.25
C ASP A 451 -19.08 30.79 -35.14
N CYS A 452 -18.55 30.80 -33.91
CA CYS A 452 -17.12 30.72 -33.66
C CYS A 452 -16.56 29.38 -34.16
N LEU A 453 -17.15 28.24 -33.73
CA LEU A 453 -16.70 26.89 -34.12
C LEU A 453 -16.79 26.62 -35.61
N ASP A 454 -17.80 27.21 -36.30
CA ASP A 454 -17.97 27.06 -37.75
C ASP A 454 -16.93 27.85 -38.55
N LYS A 455 -16.46 28.99 -38.05
CA LYS A 455 -15.64 29.93 -38.81
C LYS A 455 -14.18 30.04 -38.36
N GLU A 456 -13.89 29.68 -37.11
CA GLU A 456 -12.55 29.77 -36.52
C GLU A 456 -12.09 28.41 -35.96
N THR A 457 -10.81 28.17 -35.93
CA THR A 457 -10.24 27.06 -35.18
C THR A 457 -9.87 27.58 -33.81
N ASP A 458 -10.19 26.84 -32.76
CA ASP A 458 -9.81 27.19 -31.38
C ASP A 458 -8.32 27.45 -31.28
N ALA A 459 -7.92 28.57 -30.71
CA ALA A 459 -6.52 29.01 -30.65
C ALA A 459 -5.62 28.02 -29.95
N LYS A 460 -6.08 27.39 -28.86
CA LYS A 460 -5.29 26.37 -28.18
C LYS A 460 -5.09 25.13 -29.04
N VAL A 461 -6.08 24.75 -29.83
CA VAL A 461 -5.97 23.61 -30.77
C VAL A 461 -4.98 23.91 -31.90
N GLU A 462 -5.09 25.09 -32.51
CA GLU A 462 -4.17 25.51 -33.57
C GLU A 462 -2.71 25.51 -33.09
N PHE A 463 -2.51 26.12 -31.92
CA PHE A 463 -1.18 26.09 -31.27
C PHE A 463 -0.71 24.69 -30.95
N LEU A 464 -1.58 23.84 -30.38
CA LEU A 464 -1.25 22.44 -30.05
C LEU A 464 -0.78 21.68 -31.30
N MET A 465 -1.51 21.79 -32.42
CA MET A 465 -1.14 21.12 -33.68
C MET A 465 0.23 21.55 -34.19
N THR A 466 0.51 22.85 -34.13
CA THR A 466 1.81 23.40 -34.50
C THR A 466 2.91 22.83 -33.58
N LYS A 467 2.65 22.83 -32.26
CA LYS A 467 3.61 22.37 -31.26
C LYS A 467 3.89 20.88 -31.35
N LEU A 468 2.90 20.04 -31.59
CA LEU A 468 3.07 18.60 -31.82
C LEU A 468 3.99 18.36 -33.04
N SER A 469 3.81 19.13 -34.12
CA SER A 469 4.66 19.04 -35.32
C SER A 469 6.10 19.48 -35.06
N GLU A 470 6.32 20.55 -34.29
CA GLU A 470 7.65 21.00 -33.85
C GLU A 470 8.34 19.95 -32.98
N LEU A 471 7.65 19.40 -31.98
CA LEU A 471 8.20 18.39 -31.08
C LEU A 471 8.57 17.11 -31.85
N LYS A 472 7.74 16.66 -32.77
CA LYS A 472 8.03 15.51 -33.62
C LYS A 472 9.32 15.71 -34.47
N ARG A 473 9.57 16.93 -34.94
CA ARG A 473 10.82 17.25 -35.65
C ARG A 473 12.02 17.34 -34.70
N SER A 474 11.86 17.94 -33.53
CA SER A 474 12.94 18.08 -32.56
C SER A 474 13.41 16.73 -31.98
N GLU A 475 12.48 15.82 -31.72
CA GLU A 475 12.76 14.47 -31.25
C GLU A 475 13.38 13.54 -32.34
N GLN A 476 13.31 13.95 -33.60
CA GLN A 476 13.75 13.13 -34.74
C GLN A 476 13.14 11.72 -34.73
N ASN A 477 12.02 11.54 -34.06
CA ASN A 477 11.30 10.29 -33.90
C ASN A 477 9.87 10.44 -34.43
N PRO A 478 9.50 9.79 -35.53
CA PRO A 478 8.16 9.84 -36.08
C PRO A 478 7.13 9.19 -35.14
N ASP A 479 7.56 8.27 -34.27
CA ASP A 479 6.70 7.49 -33.37
C ASP A 479 6.65 8.04 -31.94
N VAL A 480 7.13 9.27 -31.73
CA VAL A 480 7.08 9.93 -30.41
C VAL A 480 5.63 9.97 -29.88
N LYS A 481 5.47 9.61 -28.61
CA LYS A 481 4.17 9.52 -27.93
C LYS A 481 3.87 10.81 -27.16
N PHE A 482 2.66 11.31 -27.30
CA PHE A 482 2.19 12.50 -26.59
C PHE A 482 1.05 12.13 -25.63
N LEU A 483 1.20 12.51 -24.36
CA LEU A 483 0.15 12.37 -23.35
C LEU A 483 -0.47 13.75 -23.11
N ILE A 484 -1.74 13.92 -23.43
CA ILE A 484 -2.46 15.19 -23.28
C ILE A 484 -3.48 15.07 -22.16
N PHE A 485 -3.45 15.99 -21.22
CA PHE A 485 -4.43 16.10 -20.15
C PHE A 485 -5.36 17.29 -20.35
N THR A 486 -6.64 17.06 -20.16
CA THR A 486 -7.68 18.08 -20.11
C THR A 486 -8.63 17.80 -18.94
N GLU A 487 -9.28 18.85 -18.43
CA GLU A 487 -10.25 18.68 -17.33
C GLU A 487 -11.64 18.22 -17.82
N PHE A 488 -11.99 18.56 -19.07
CA PHE A 488 -13.35 18.39 -19.59
C PHE A 488 -13.45 17.32 -20.67
N THR A 489 -14.47 16.47 -20.55
CA THR A 489 -14.75 15.43 -21.54
C THR A 489 -15.15 16.01 -22.89
N SER A 490 -15.87 17.13 -22.91
CA SER A 490 -16.21 17.84 -24.15
C SER A 490 -14.94 18.29 -24.88
N THR A 491 -13.96 18.84 -24.17
CA THR A 491 -12.65 19.21 -24.73
C THR A 491 -11.90 17.96 -25.23
N GLN A 492 -11.93 16.87 -24.48
CA GLN A 492 -11.31 15.60 -24.88
C GLN A 492 -11.85 15.09 -26.22
N PHE A 493 -13.16 15.04 -26.38
CA PHE A 493 -13.80 14.62 -27.63
C PHE A 493 -13.46 15.54 -28.79
N MET A 494 -13.50 16.86 -28.56
CA MET A 494 -13.14 17.86 -29.56
C MET A 494 -11.68 17.69 -30.01
N LEU A 495 -10.73 17.55 -29.04
CA LEU A 495 -9.32 17.34 -29.33
C LEU A 495 -9.10 16.06 -30.15
N LYS A 496 -9.69 14.95 -29.75
CA LYS A 496 -9.60 13.70 -30.51
C LYS A 496 -10.04 13.88 -31.94
N LYS A 497 -11.24 14.45 -32.15
CA LYS A 497 -11.80 14.67 -33.48
C LYS A 497 -10.92 15.57 -34.35
N VAL A 498 -10.42 16.67 -33.80
CA VAL A 498 -9.64 17.64 -34.60
C VAL A 498 -8.23 17.08 -34.90
N LEU A 499 -7.57 16.44 -33.94
CA LEU A 499 -6.24 15.88 -34.12
C LEU A 499 -6.26 14.72 -35.13
N GLU A 500 -7.33 13.91 -35.15
CA GLU A 500 -7.50 12.84 -36.14
C GLU A 500 -7.83 13.42 -37.53
N GLN A 501 -8.81 14.33 -37.64
CA GLN A 501 -9.29 14.79 -38.92
C GLN A 501 -8.39 15.82 -39.61
N LYS A 502 -7.86 16.79 -38.84
CA LYS A 502 -7.03 17.87 -39.36
C LYS A 502 -5.52 17.58 -39.17
N GLY A 503 -5.15 16.92 -38.08
CA GLY A 503 -3.76 16.63 -37.73
C GLY A 503 -3.21 15.35 -38.32
N GLY A 504 -4.08 14.41 -38.71
CA GLY A 504 -3.68 13.08 -39.22
C GLY A 504 -3.02 12.19 -38.17
N TYR A 505 -3.23 12.46 -36.87
CA TYR A 505 -2.74 11.63 -35.77
C TYR A 505 -3.70 10.49 -35.46
N ILE A 506 -3.17 9.40 -34.95
CA ILE A 506 -3.96 8.32 -34.36
C ILE A 506 -4.09 8.60 -32.88
N CYS A 507 -5.32 8.80 -32.39
CA CYS A 507 -5.57 9.23 -31.03
C CYS A 507 -6.43 8.22 -30.26
N ASP A 508 -6.03 7.92 -29.03
CA ASP A 508 -6.88 7.26 -28.04
C ASP A 508 -7.30 8.22 -26.95
N ALA A 509 -8.34 7.86 -26.22
CA ALA A 509 -8.85 8.66 -25.13
C ALA A 509 -9.19 7.79 -23.92
N ILE A 510 -8.90 8.29 -22.71
CA ILE A 510 -9.28 7.67 -21.45
C ILE A 510 -9.98 8.71 -20.57
N ASN A 511 -11.19 8.37 -20.07
CA ASN A 511 -11.97 9.24 -19.20
C ASN A 511 -12.62 8.47 -18.05
N GLY A 512 -13.29 9.21 -17.14
CA GLY A 512 -13.87 8.65 -15.91
C GLY A 512 -14.99 7.63 -16.14
N SER A 513 -15.71 7.71 -17.30
CA SER A 513 -16.82 6.80 -17.61
C SER A 513 -16.39 5.41 -18.09
N MET A 514 -15.09 5.24 -18.44
CA MET A 514 -14.55 3.98 -18.95
C MET A 514 -14.33 2.98 -17.81
N ASP A 515 -14.69 1.72 -18.05
CA ASP A 515 -14.35 0.62 -17.17
C ASP A 515 -12.85 0.26 -17.25
N PHE A 516 -12.41 -0.64 -16.37
CA PHE A 516 -10.99 -1.03 -16.29
C PHE A 516 -10.48 -1.65 -17.60
N ASP A 517 -11.24 -2.54 -18.22
CA ASP A 517 -10.80 -3.24 -19.45
C ASP A 517 -10.69 -2.28 -20.63
N GLN A 518 -11.62 -1.34 -20.75
CA GLN A 518 -11.56 -0.27 -21.74
C GLN A 518 -10.30 0.60 -21.56
N ARG A 519 -9.95 0.97 -20.33
CA ARG A 519 -8.73 1.74 -20.02
C ARG A 519 -7.47 0.96 -20.37
N VAL A 520 -7.40 -0.32 -20.00
CA VAL A 520 -6.27 -1.19 -20.34
C VAL A 520 -6.12 -1.34 -21.85
N ASN A 521 -7.21 -1.51 -22.59
CA ASN A 521 -7.19 -1.59 -24.05
C ASN A 521 -6.70 -0.29 -24.69
N ALA A 522 -7.21 0.88 -24.26
CA ALA A 522 -6.75 2.18 -24.76
C ALA A 522 -5.26 2.40 -24.46
N LEU A 523 -4.80 2.02 -23.27
CA LEU A 523 -3.38 2.11 -22.91
C LEU A 523 -2.51 1.19 -23.77
N ARG A 524 -2.98 -0.02 -24.08
CA ARG A 524 -2.28 -0.95 -24.97
C ARG A 524 -2.22 -0.38 -26.40
N GLN A 525 -3.31 0.14 -26.93
CA GLN A 525 -3.34 0.79 -28.23
C GLN A 525 -2.39 1.99 -28.28
N PHE A 526 -2.37 2.81 -27.23
CA PHE A 526 -1.43 3.92 -27.13
C PHE A 526 0.03 3.42 -27.11
N LYS A 527 0.32 2.35 -26.42
CA LYS A 527 1.66 1.77 -26.40
C LYS A 527 2.09 1.23 -27.79
N GLU A 528 1.19 0.54 -28.49
CA GLU A 528 1.51 -0.25 -29.69
C GLU A 528 1.29 0.50 -31.01
N GLY A 529 0.33 1.43 -31.10
CA GLY A 529 -0.10 2.03 -32.37
C GLY A 529 -0.38 3.52 -32.33
N SER A 530 -1.21 4.03 -31.39
CA SER A 530 -1.57 5.44 -31.40
C SER A 530 -0.42 6.34 -30.94
N GLN A 531 -0.40 7.56 -31.48
CA GLN A 531 0.62 8.56 -31.18
C GLN A 531 0.22 9.47 -30.03
N ILE A 532 -1.08 9.67 -29.83
CA ILE A 532 -1.61 10.58 -28.84
C ILE A 532 -2.60 9.85 -27.93
N LEU A 533 -2.44 10.02 -26.63
CA LEU A 533 -3.44 9.65 -25.64
C LEU A 533 -3.96 10.90 -24.95
N ILE A 534 -5.28 11.09 -24.97
CA ILE A 534 -5.95 12.23 -24.32
C ILE A 534 -6.67 11.73 -23.08
N CYS A 535 -6.26 12.21 -21.90
CA CYS A 535 -6.79 11.78 -20.61
C CYS A 535 -7.54 12.89 -19.90
N THR A 536 -8.61 12.55 -19.21
CA THR A 536 -9.14 13.40 -18.14
C THR A 536 -8.46 13.05 -16.81
N ASP A 537 -8.52 13.94 -15.82
CA ASP A 537 -7.85 13.75 -14.53
C ASP A 537 -8.27 12.44 -13.83
N ALA A 538 -9.57 12.18 -13.81
CA ALA A 538 -10.14 10.97 -13.23
C ALA A 538 -9.60 9.66 -13.84
N ALA A 539 -9.27 9.71 -15.10
CA ALA A 539 -8.86 8.55 -15.85
C ALA A 539 -7.35 8.32 -15.82
N GLY A 540 -6.61 9.42 -15.65
CA GLY A 540 -5.16 9.39 -15.55
C GLY A 540 -4.63 8.78 -14.25
N GLU A 541 -5.45 8.63 -13.21
CA GLU A 541 -5.03 8.03 -11.95
C GLU A 541 -4.63 6.55 -12.14
N SER A 542 -3.59 6.17 -11.43
CA SER A 542 -3.14 4.77 -11.33
C SER A 542 -2.55 4.12 -12.59
N LEU A 543 -2.52 4.77 -13.77
CA LEU A 543 -1.95 4.19 -14.99
C LEU A 543 -0.44 4.44 -15.10
N ASN A 544 0.30 3.43 -15.61
CA ASN A 544 1.72 3.55 -15.90
C ASN A 544 1.94 3.83 -17.39
N MET A 545 2.50 5.01 -17.70
CA MET A 545 2.72 5.49 -19.07
C MET A 545 4.18 5.89 -19.32
N GLN A 546 5.14 5.27 -18.64
CA GLN A 546 6.57 5.61 -18.72
C GLN A 546 7.21 5.36 -20.10
N PHE A 547 6.49 4.74 -21.02
CA PHE A 547 6.93 4.62 -22.43
C PHE A 547 6.69 5.91 -23.23
N ALA A 548 5.96 6.89 -22.68
CA ALA A 548 5.89 8.27 -23.15
C ALA A 548 6.74 9.16 -22.24
N HIS A 549 7.24 10.28 -22.75
CA HIS A 549 8.03 11.24 -21.98
C HIS A 549 7.60 12.69 -22.19
N ILE A 550 6.63 12.94 -23.07
CA ILE A 550 6.08 14.26 -23.32
C ILE A 550 4.66 14.33 -22.78
N VAL A 551 4.45 15.23 -21.81
CA VAL A 551 3.16 15.52 -21.21
C VAL A 551 2.71 16.92 -21.60
N ILE A 552 1.48 17.06 -22.08
CA ILE A 552 0.89 18.34 -22.42
C ILE A 552 -0.34 18.54 -21.54
N ASN A 553 -0.27 19.49 -20.62
CA ASN A 553 -1.40 19.94 -19.84
C ASN A 553 -2.15 20.98 -20.69
N TYR A 554 -3.18 20.55 -21.38
CA TYR A 554 -4.03 21.41 -22.21
C TYR A 554 -4.82 22.38 -21.36
N ASP A 555 -5.28 21.92 -20.18
CA ASP A 555 -5.88 22.75 -19.16
C ASP A 555 -5.05 22.72 -17.89
N MET A 556 -4.96 23.87 -17.24
CA MET A 556 -4.26 24.02 -15.98
C MET A 556 -5.19 23.69 -14.82
N PRO A 557 -4.90 22.64 -14.03
CA PRO A 557 -5.66 22.38 -12.82
C PRO A 557 -5.40 23.43 -11.76
N TRP A 558 -6.40 23.78 -10.98
CA TRP A 558 -6.21 24.73 -9.88
C TRP A 558 -5.30 24.22 -8.78
N ASN A 559 -5.36 22.92 -8.54
CA ASN A 559 -4.47 22.28 -7.59
C ASN A 559 -3.16 21.86 -8.29
N PRO A 560 -2.03 22.51 -7.97
CA PRO A 560 -0.74 22.16 -8.57
C PRO A 560 -0.32 20.71 -8.33
N MET A 561 -0.86 20.05 -7.30
CA MET A 561 -0.59 18.64 -7.04
C MET A 561 -1.13 17.73 -8.15
N VAL A 562 -2.24 18.14 -8.80
CA VAL A 562 -2.75 17.41 -9.96
C VAL A 562 -1.76 17.44 -11.12
N LEU A 563 -1.02 18.55 -11.30
CA LEU A 563 0.07 18.62 -12.29
C LEU A 563 1.18 17.62 -11.98
N GLU A 564 1.60 17.55 -10.72
CA GLU A 564 2.61 16.58 -10.29
C GLU A 564 2.11 15.13 -10.46
N GLN A 565 0.85 14.87 -10.18
CA GLN A 565 0.23 13.57 -10.43
C GLN A 565 0.18 13.24 -11.93
N ARG A 566 -0.21 14.20 -12.81
CA ARG A 566 -0.21 14.04 -14.27
C ARG A 566 1.20 13.74 -14.80
N ILE A 567 2.19 14.55 -14.43
CA ILE A 567 3.58 14.36 -14.83
C ILE A 567 4.13 13.04 -14.27
N GLY A 568 3.78 12.69 -13.03
CA GLY A 568 4.14 11.44 -12.37
C GLY A 568 3.63 10.17 -13.08
N ARG A 569 2.78 10.29 -14.13
CA ARG A 569 2.38 9.14 -14.97
C ARG A 569 3.50 8.71 -15.90
N VAL A 570 4.36 9.61 -16.29
CA VAL A 570 5.53 9.37 -17.15
C VAL A 570 6.85 9.48 -16.40
N ASP A 571 6.93 10.38 -15.41
CA ASP A 571 8.09 10.60 -14.55
C ASP A 571 8.14 9.57 -13.42
N ARG A 572 8.53 8.35 -13.80
CA ARG A 572 8.58 7.18 -12.93
C ARG A 572 9.93 6.48 -13.05
N ILE A 573 10.23 5.64 -12.07
CA ILE A 573 11.38 4.74 -12.10
C ILE A 573 11.36 3.93 -13.39
N GLY A 574 12.49 3.95 -14.13
CA GLY A 574 12.61 3.26 -15.42
C GLY A 574 12.28 4.12 -16.65
N GLN A 575 12.00 5.40 -16.47
CA GLN A 575 11.91 6.35 -17.59
C GLN A 575 13.27 6.54 -18.24
N SER A 576 13.37 6.23 -19.54
CA SER A 576 14.64 6.27 -20.29
C SER A 576 14.98 7.65 -20.84
N PHE A 577 14.01 8.56 -20.92
CA PHE A 577 14.14 9.88 -21.52
C PHE A 577 13.97 10.99 -20.49
N GLU A 578 14.49 12.19 -20.81
CA GLU A 578 14.16 13.39 -20.04
C GLU A 578 12.67 13.73 -20.23
N VAL A 579 11.97 14.03 -19.15
CA VAL A 579 10.54 14.31 -19.21
C VAL A 579 10.29 15.75 -19.58
N LEU A 580 9.49 15.99 -20.60
CA LEU A 580 9.04 17.31 -21.03
C LEU A 580 7.58 17.51 -20.66
N ALA A 581 7.30 18.45 -19.76
CA ALA A 581 5.95 18.86 -19.39
C ALA A 581 5.65 20.26 -19.97
N LEU A 582 4.59 20.37 -20.75
CA LEU A 582 4.13 21.60 -21.36
C LEU A 582 2.79 22.02 -20.74
N ASN A 583 2.74 23.21 -20.15
CA ASN A 583 1.56 23.77 -19.50
C ASN A 583 0.96 24.87 -20.37
N MET A 584 -0.19 24.62 -20.99
CA MET A 584 -0.83 25.56 -21.93
C MET A 584 -1.83 26.46 -21.20
N MET A 585 -1.73 27.77 -21.45
CA MET A 585 -2.65 28.77 -20.90
C MET A 585 -3.02 29.79 -21.98
N LEU A 586 -4.27 30.23 -21.95
CA LEU A 586 -4.66 31.38 -22.77
C LEU A 586 -4.05 32.66 -22.20
N ASP A 587 -3.50 33.50 -23.07
CA ASP A 587 -3.01 34.81 -22.69
C ASP A 587 -4.17 35.69 -22.19
N ASN A 588 -3.88 36.53 -21.20
CA ASN A 588 -4.86 37.42 -20.56
C ASN A 588 -6.07 36.72 -19.89
N SER A 589 -5.99 35.39 -19.71
CA SER A 589 -7.02 34.65 -18.98
C SER A 589 -6.94 34.82 -17.47
N VAL A 590 -8.05 34.54 -16.79
CA VAL A 590 -8.12 34.51 -15.32
C VAL A 590 -7.20 33.42 -14.79
N ASP A 591 -7.19 32.28 -15.44
CA ASP A 591 -6.33 31.13 -15.07
C ASP A 591 -4.85 31.49 -15.10
N LYS A 592 -4.39 32.21 -16.14
CA LYS A 592 -3.01 32.66 -16.25
C LYS A 592 -2.65 33.60 -15.10
N ARG A 593 -3.49 34.59 -14.81
CA ARG A 593 -3.21 35.57 -13.73
C ARG A 593 -3.07 34.92 -12.38
N VAL A 594 -3.96 34.01 -12.04
CA VAL A 594 -3.92 33.27 -10.77
C VAL A 594 -2.68 32.38 -10.69
N TYR A 595 -2.42 31.63 -11.76
CA TYR A 595 -1.28 30.72 -11.83
C TYR A 595 0.06 31.44 -11.70
N GLU A 596 0.25 32.54 -12.39
CA GLU A 596 1.48 33.34 -12.33
C GLU A 596 1.75 33.89 -10.94
N VAL A 597 0.72 34.38 -10.27
CA VAL A 597 0.85 34.86 -8.90
C VAL A 597 1.22 33.70 -7.96
N VAL A 598 0.52 32.59 -8.05
CA VAL A 598 0.78 31.41 -7.22
C VAL A 598 2.19 30.89 -7.47
N GLU A 599 2.60 30.68 -8.72
CA GLU A 599 3.90 30.10 -9.04
C GLU A 599 5.08 31.02 -8.74
N THR A 600 5.01 32.30 -9.20
CA THR A 600 6.12 33.23 -9.04
C THR A 600 6.41 33.49 -7.56
N LYS A 601 5.36 33.69 -6.79
CA LYS A 601 5.48 34.02 -5.37
C LYS A 601 5.80 32.80 -4.51
N LEU A 602 5.26 31.64 -4.83
CA LEU A 602 5.70 30.40 -4.16
C LEU A 602 7.17 30.11 -4.44
N SER A 603 7.63 30.30 -5.67
CA SER A 603 9.05 30.17 -6.01
C SER A 603 9.94 31.14 -5.23
N GLN A 604 9.50 32.37 -5.00
CA GLN A 604 10.20 33.33 -4.15
C GLN A 604 10.29 32.84 -2.69
N ILE A 605 9.17 32.41 -2.11
CA ILE A 605 9.12 31.88 -0.73
C ILE A 605 10.01 30.63 -0.61
N MET A 606 9.99 29.76 -1.59
CA MET A 606 10.83 28.56 -1.61
C MET A 606 12.32 28.90 -1.61
N ASN A 607 12.72 29.84 -2.48
CA ASN A 607 14.10 30.32 -2.55
C ASN A 607 14.54 30.98 -1.22
N GLU A 608 13.70 31.83 -0.63
CA GLU A 608 13.97 32.49 0.67
C GLU A 608 14.09 31.47 1.81
N LEU A 609 13.31 30.40 1.75
CA LEU A 609 13.26 29.37 2.78
C LEU A 609 14.17 28.17 2.51
N GLY A 610 14.85 28.12 1.33
CA GLY A 610 15.70 26.99 0.95
C GLY A 610 14.92 25.69 0.80
N ILE A 611 13.69 25.76 0.31
CA ILE A 611 12.81 24.61 0.05
C ILE A 611 12.87 24.30 -1.44
N ASP A 612 13.31 23.09 -1.81
CA ASP A 612 13.58 22.77 -3.21
C ASP A 612 12.33 22.41 -4.05
N LYS A 613 11.16 22.28 -3.44
CA LYS A 613 9.96 21.81 -4.13
C LYS A 613 8.69 22.59 -3.83
N THR A 614 8.02 22.99 -4.89
CA THR A 614 6.71 23.65 -4.87
C THR A 614 5.64 22.74 -4.26
N SER A 615 5.74 21.42 -4.47
CA SER A 615 4.79 20.43 -3.94
C SER A 615 4.74 20.40 -2.42
N ASP A 616 5.88 20.46 -1.75
CA ASP A 616 5.95 20.36 -0.29
C ASP A 616 5.37 21.62 0.39
N VAL A 617 5.49 22.78 -0.28
CA VAL A 617 4.92 24.05 0.16
C VAL A 617 3.41 24.08 -0.06
N LEU A 618 2.98 23.62 -1.23
CA LEU A 618 1.58 23.64 -1.64
C LEU A 618 0.72 22.65 -0.88
N ASP A 619 1.27 21.48 -0.56
CA ASP A 619 0.59 20.50 0.29
C ASP A 619 0.38 20.99 1.73
N SER A 620 1.32 21.79 2.24
CA SER A 620 1.29 22.24 3.63
C SER A 620 0.44 23.50 3.88
N THR A 621 0.16 24.31 2.85
CA THR A 621 -0.33 25.67 3.04
C THR A 621 -1.58 26.07 2.24
N LEU A 622 -1.93 25.33 1.18
CA LEU A 622 -3.02 25.71 0.30
C LEU A 622 -4.37 25.17 0.73
N GLU A 623 -5.24 26.06 1.20
CA GLU A 623 -6.67 25.76 1.29
C GLU A 623 -7.34 26.04 -0.06
N ARG A 624 -8.10 25.06 -0.57
CA ARG A 624 -8.85 25.17 -1.83
C ARG A 624 -9.78 26.39 -1.86
N ASP A 625 -10.36 26.72 -0.74
CA ASP A 625 -11.23 27.89 -0.60
C ASP A 625 -10.47 29.20 -0.79
N GLN A 626 -9.20 29.25 -0.43
CA GLN A 626 -8.34 30.42 -0.64
C GLN A 626 -8.01 30.58 -2.13
N LEU A 627 -7.71 29.49 -2.85
CA LEU A 627 -7.51 29.55 -4.31
C LEU A 627 -8.78 29.94 -5.05
N ASN A 628 -9.93 29.42 -4.64
CA ASN A 628 -11.23 29.84 -5.19
C ASN A 628 -11.48 31.32 -4.95
N ARG A 629 -11.15 31.85 -3.77
CA ARG A 629 -11.25 33.30 -3.47
C ARG A 629 -10.32 34.11 -4.36
N LEU A 630 -9.06 33.72 -4.50
CA LEU A 630 -8.11 34.41 -5.36
C LEU A 630 -8.58 34.44 -6.82
N TYR A 631 -9.13 33.30 -7.32
CA TYR A 631 -9.69 33.24 -8.66
C TYR A 631 -10.86 34.19 -8.83
N LEU A 632 -11.76 34.22 -7.85
CA LEU A 632 -12.89 35.13 -7.83
C LEU A 632 -12.47 36.62 -7.75
N THR A 633 -11.48 36.91 -6.91
CA THR A 633 -10.97 38.26 -6.80
C THR A 633 -10.27 38.70 -8.09
N SER A 634 -9.53 37.79 -8.74
CA SER A 634 -8.93 38.02 -10.05
C SER A 634 -9.99 38.31 -11.14
N LEU A 635 -11.15 37.62 -11.06
CA LEU A 635 -12.26 37.81 -12.00
C LEU A 635 -13.04 39.12 -11.74
N LEU A 636 -13.38 39.37 -10.47
CA LEU A 636 -14.29 40.47 -10.08
C LEU A 636 -13.61 41.81 -9.86
N ASN A 637 -12.40 41.80 -9.30
CA ASN A 637 -11.64 42.98 -8.92
C ASN A 637 -10.15 42.80 -9.15
N PRO A 638 -9.69 42.95 -10.40
CA PRO A 638 -8.26 42.77 -10.72
C PRO A 638 -7.31 43.65 -9.92
N THR A 639 -7.77 44.82 -9.48
CA THR A 639 -6.98 45.77 -8.66
C THR A 639 -6.81 45.32 -7.21
N LYS A 640 -7.79 44.62 -6.65
CA LYS A 640 -7.71 44.03 -5.30
C LYS A 640 -6.98 42.70 -5.30
N PHE A 641 -6.91 42.04 -6.42
CA PHE A 641 -6.26 40.74 -6.56
C PHE A 641 -4.79 40.77 -6.17
N GLU A 642 -4.05 41.82 -6.54
CA GLU A 642 -2.65 41.96 -6.12
C GLU A 642 -2.51 42.09 -4.60
N GLN A 643 -3.40 42.83 -3.96
CA GLN A 643 -3.37 43.01 -2.53
C GLN A 643 -3.72 41.72 -1.78
N GLU A 644 -4.85 41.08 -2.12
CA GLU A 644 -5.27 39.81 -1.51
C GLU A 644 -4.27 38.70 -1.75
N SER A 645 -3.63 38.67 -2.93
CA SER A 645 -2.58 37.70 -3.21
C SER A 645 -1.32 37.94 -2.37
N ASN A 646 -0.98 39.19 -2.04
CA ASN A 646 0.13 39.51 -1.13
C ASN A 646 -0.20 39.13 0.31
N ASP A 647 -1.40 39.45 0.78
CA ASP A 647 -1.87 39.08 2.12
C ASP A 647 -1.86 37.57 2.31
N TRP A 648 -2.35 36.84 1.31
CA TRP A 648 -2.32 35.38 1.28
C TRP A 648 -0.89 34.82 1.33
N LEU A 649 0.06 35.43 0.67
CA LEU A 649 1.45 34.99 0.67
C LEU A 649 2.16 35.26 1.96
N GLU A 650 1.89 36.38 2.63
CA GLU A 650 2.41 36.64 3.98
C GLU A 650 1.84 35.61 4.97
N GLU A 651 0.58 35.20 4.82
CA GLU A 651 -0.01 34.13 5.60
C GLU A 651 0.72 32.79 5.35
N ILE A 652 0.96 32.43 4.08
CA ILE A 652 1.75 31.23 3.71
C ILE A 652 3.15 31.33 4.29
N LYS A 653 3.83 32.45 4.12
CA LYS A 653 5.19 32.68 4.63
C LYS A 653 5.25 32.52 6.15
N THR A 654 4.28 33.06 6.85
CA THR A 654 4.16 32.94 8.31
C THR A 654 3.92 31.48 8.73
N LYS A 655 3.02 30.79 8.05
CA LYS A 655 2.75 29.36 8.26
C LYS A 655 4.01 28.52 8.00
N LEU A 656 4.74 28.77 6.92
CA LEU A 656 5.98 28.06 6.58
C LEU A 656 7.14 28.39 7.52
N GLN A 657 7.24 29.61 8.01
CA GLN A 657 8.25 29.99 9.02
C GLN A 657 7.96 29.30 10.36
N SER A 658 6.69 29.20 10.75
CA SER A 658 6.29 28.41 11.92
C SER A 658 6.56 26.92 11.72
N TYR A 659 6.43 26.42 10.50
CA TYR A 659 6.80 25.06 10.10
C TYR A 659 8.30 24.79 10.24
N LYS A 660 9.15 25.71 9.76
CA LYS A 660 10.61 25.60 9.89
C LYS A 660 11.09 25.69 11.34
N SER A 661 10.47 26.52 12.14
CA SER A 661 10.80 26.67 13.57
C SER A 661 10.32 25.49 14.43
N THR A 662 9.40 24.67 13.91
CA THR A 662 8.81 23.51 14.61
C THR A 662 9.35 22.16 14.12
N GLU A 663 10.42 22.15 13.27
CA GLU A 663 11.03 20.94 12.73
C GLU A 663 10.03 19.97 12.04
N GLY A 664 9.06 20.53 11.30
CA GLY A 664 7.93 19.79 10.70
C GLY A 664 8.20 19.07 9.38
N ALA A 665 9.46 18.78 9.05
CA ALA A 665 9.76 17.91 7.90
C ALA A 665 9.45 16.45 8.26
N LEU A 666 8.82 15.71 7.35
CA LEU A 666 8.70 14.26 7.49
C LEU A 666 10.10 13.62 7.53
N PRO A 667 10.34 12.63 8.40
CA PRO A 667 11.62 11.93 8.42
C PRO A 667 11.85 11.25 7.06
N THR A 668 12.97 11.56 6.40
CA THR A 668 13.33 10.96 5.11
C THR A 668 14.39 9.89 5.30
N LEU A 669 14.26 8.78 4.56
CA LEU A 669 15.28 7.75 4.48
C LEU A 669 16.40 8.22 3.53
N ALA A 670 17.61 8.35 4.04
CA ALA A 670 18.75 8.68 3.20
C ALA A 670 19.24 7.43 2.48
N SER A 671 19.20 7.43 1.14
CA SER A 671 19.68 6.29 0.31
C SER A 671 21.19 6.01 0.45
N LYS A 672 21.93 6.86 1.15
CA LYS A 672 23.36 6.65 1.48
C LYS A 672 23.61 5.56 2.51
N ASP A 673 22.58 5.10 3.19
CA ASP A 673 22.70 4.11 4.28
C ASP A 673 22.63 2.66 3.77
N ILE A 674 22.52 2.43 2.46
CA ILE A 674 22.55 1.09 1.90
C ILE A 674 23.96 0.69 1.53
N SER A 675 24.47 -0.38 2.14
CA SER A 675 25.68 -1.03 1.65
C SER A 675 25.34 -1.82 0.37
N VAL A 676 26.16 -1.67 -0.66
CA VAL A 676 26.12 -2.46 -1.90
C VAL A 676 26.14 -3.95 -1.58
N ASP A 677 26.87 -4.34 -0.52
CA ASP A 677 26.98 -5.71 -0.04
C ASP A 677 25.62 -6.34 0.36
N LYS A 678 24.69 -5.55 0.93
CA LYS A 678 23.34 -6.06 1.23
C LYS A 678 22.55 -6.43 0.00
N VAL A 679 22.69 -5.66 -1.06
CA VAL A 679 21.99 -5.92 -2.32
C VAL A 679 22.56 -7.15 -3.02
N ASP A 680 23.87 -7.29 -3.00
CA ASP A 680 24.53 -8.48 -3.56
C ASP A 680 24.18 -9.73 -2.76
N SER A 681 24.03 -9.64 -1.44
CA SER A 681 23.55 -10.75 -0.59
C SER A 681 22.12 -11.17 -0.95
N ILE A 682 21.24 -10.23 -1.33
CA ILE A 682 19.87 -10.53 -1.77
C ILE A 682 19.85 -11.19 -3.15
N LYS A 683 20.68 -10.68 -4.09
CA LYS A 683 20.78 -11.25 -5.44
C LYS A 683 21.33 -12.67 -5.45
N HIS A 684 22.30 -12.94 -4.59
CA HIS A 684 23.01 -14.22 -4.50
C HIS A 684 22.59 -15.03 -3.26
N SER A 685 21.34 -14.83 -2.80
CA SER A 685 20.82 -15.57 -1.66
C SER A 685 20.89 -17.09 -1.90
N PRO A 686 21.42 -17.86 -0.95
CA PRO A 686 21.48 -19.30 -1.05
C PRO A 686 20.13 -19.99 -0.78
N LEU A 687 19.07 -19.23 -0.42
CA LEU A 687 17.78 -19.80 -0.03
C LEU A 687 17.16 -20.72 -1.10
N PRO A 688 17.14 -20.39 -2.40
CA PRO A 688 16.63 -21.30 -3.42
C PRO A 688 17.37 -22.64 -3.44
N ALA A 689 18.69 -22.60 -3.33
CA ALA A 689 19.52 -23.80 -3.26
C ALA A 689 19.26 -24.62 -1.98
N TRP A 690 19.02 -23.96 -0.85
CA TRP A 690 18.64 -24.65 0.39
C TRP A 690 17.28 -25.30 0.30
N LEU A 691 16.28 -24.66 -0.34
CA LEU A 691 14.96 -25.24 -0.56
C LEU A 691 15.03 -26.47 -1.45
N GLU A 692 15.83 -26.39 -2.52
CA GLU A 692 16.08 -27.53 -3.40
C GLU A 692 16.75 -28.67 -2.65
N ASN A 693 17.79 -28.38 -1.86
CA ASN A 693 18.51 -29.37 -1.07
C ASN A 693 17.64 -29.97 0.03
N LEU A 694 16.85 -29.14 0.74
CA LEU A 694 15.84 -29.63 1.71
C LEU A 694 14.91 -30.66 1.06
N THR A 695 14.40 -30.33 -0.14
CA THR A 695 13.50 -31.21 -0.88
C THR A 695 14.19 -32.54 -1.25
N LYS A 696 15.43 -32.48 -1.75
CA LYS A 696 16.23 -33.68 -2.08
C LYS A 696 16.40 -34.59 -0.88
N GLN A 697 16.85 -34.02 0.25
CA GLN A 697 17.07 -34.81 1.47
C GLN A 697 15.75 -35.41 2.00
N TYR A 698 14.66 -34.64 1.99
CA TYR A 698 13.34 -35.15 2.38
C TYR A 698 12.87 -36.30 1.50
N LEU A 699 12.97 -36.17 0.17
CA LEU A 699 12.60 -37.24 -0.75
C LEU A 699 13.45 -38.48 -0.53
N THR A 700 14.75 -38.31 -0.25
CA THR A 700 15.69 -39.42 0.08
C THR A 700 15.28 -40.11 1.37
N THR A 701 14.95 -39.38 2.44
CA THR A 701 14.50 -39.97 3.72
C THR A 701 13.21 -40.76 3.59
N LYS A 702 12.34 -40.34 2.67
CA LYS A 702 11.06 -41.01 2.36
C LYS A 702 11.20 -42.12 1.31
N GLY A 703 12.38 -42.33 0.71
CA GLY A 703 12.61 -43.31 -0.34
C GLY A 703 11.93 -42.97 -1.66
N ILE A 704 11.69 -41.69 -1.92
CA ILE A 704 11.00 -41.21 -3.14
C ILE A 704 12.06 -40.86 -4.18
N THR A 705 11.89 -41.36 -5.38
CA THR A 705 12.77 -41.11 -6.52
C THR A 705 12.45 -39.75 -7.14
N TYR A 706 13.47 -39.02 -7.59
CA TYR A 706 13.35 -37.77 -8.29
C TYR A 706 14.29 -37.69 -9.49
N GLN A 707 13.98 -36.84 -10.47
CA GLN A 707 14.80 -36.63 -11.67
C GLN A 707 15.17 -35.14 -11.79
N HIS A 708 16.46 -34.86 -11.95
CA HIS A 708 16.92 -33.51 -12.28
C HIS A 708 16.64 -33.23 -13.75
N LEU A 709 16.13 -32.03 -14.01
CA LEU A 709 15.93 -31.45 -15.33
C LEU A 709 16.72 -30.13 -15.42
N ILE A 710 16.92 -29.61 -16.63
CA ILE A 710 17.66 -28.36 -16.86
C ILE A 710 17.00 -27.20 -16.11
N ASP A 711 15.66 -27.16 -16.07
CA ASP A 711 14.89 -26.05 -15.52
C ASP A 711 14.19 -26.42 -14.21
N GLY A 712 14.57 -27.51 -13.52
CA GLY A 712 13.94 -27.89 -12.27
C GLY A 712 14.09 -29.35 -11.89
N MET A 713 13.21 -29.83 -11.04
CA MET A 713 13.21 -31.18 -10.52
C MET A 713 11.85 -31.83 -10.72
N LYS A 714 11.80 -33.03 -11.25
CA LYS A 714 10.60 -33.83 -11.41
C LYS A 714 10.49 -34.85 -10.29
N PHE A 715 9.40 -34.80 -9.53
CA PHE A 715 9.13 -35.74 -8.45
C PHE A 715 7.63 -35.82 -8.14
N ARG A 716 7.28 -36.80 -7.32
CA ARG A 716 5.93 -36.94 -6.77
C ARG A 716 5.98 -36.75 -5.26
N PHE A 717 5.41 -35.64 -4.77
CA PHE A 717 5.28 -35.40 -3.33
C PHE A 717 4.19 -36.29 -2.73
N PRO A 718 4.31 -36.80 -1.48
CA PRO A 718 3.27 -37.59 -0.82
C PRO A 718 1.90 -36.90 -0.86
N GLY A 719 0.89 -37.63 -1.36
CA GLY A 719 -0.48 -37.08 -1.50
C GLY A 719 -0.75 -36.26 -2.77
N HIS A 720 0.26 -35.98 -3.60
CA HIS A 720 0.14 -35.15 -4.79
C HIS A 720 0.41 -35.95 -6.10
N LYS A 721 0.09 -35.34 -7.23
CA LYS A 721 0.47 -35.88 -8.54
C LYS A 721 1.94 -35.60 -8.83
N GLU A 722 2.54 -36.38 -9.73
CA GLU A 722 3.88 -36.11 -10.23
C GLU A 722 3.89 -34.78 -10.99
N GLY A 723 4.85 -33.91 -10.67
CA GLY A 723 4.99 -32.57 -11.27
C GLY A 723 6.45 -32.23 -11.56
N ILE A 724 6.64 -31.14 -12.31
CA ILE A 724 7.95 -30.53 -12.53
C ILE A 724 7.98 -29.22 -11.71
N TYR A 725 9.00 -29.08 -10.89
CA TYR A 725 9.12 -28.00 -9.91
C TYR A 725 10.43 -27.23 -10.10
N THR A 726 10.39 -25.90 -9.99
CA THR A 726 11.62 -25.07 -10.02
C THR A 726 11.77 -24.31 -8.72
N PHE A 727 13.00 -24.22 -8.23
CA PHE A 727 13.36 -23.42 -7.04
C PHE A 727 13.95 -22.05 -7.42
N ASN A 728 14.25 -21.84 -8.70
CA ASN A 728 14.72 -20.55 -9.21
C ASN A 728 13.63 -19.88 -10.06
N VAL A 729 12.85 -19.01 -9.46
CA VAL A 729 11.68 -18.37 -10.09
C VAL A 729 12.07 -17.41 -11.23
N LYS A 730 13.33 -16.94 -11.27
CA LYS A 730 13.80 -15.94 -12.21
C LYS A 730 14.16 -16.47 -13.61
N GLU A 731 14.25 -17.78 -13.79
CA GLU A 731 14.80 -18.40 -15.02
C GLU A 731 13.82 -19.28 -15.81
N SER A 732 12.53 -19.39 -15.41
CA SER A 732 11.60 -20.28 -16.11
C SER A 732 11.09 -19.70 -17.44
N VAL A 733 11.71 -20.10 -18.55
CA VAL A 733 11.35 -19.63 -19.92
C VAL A 733 10.72 -20.74 -20.80
N ASN A 734 10.63 -22.00 -20.36
CA ASN A 734 10.25 -23.12 -21.23
C ASN A 734 8.88 -23.75 -20.93
N ASN A 735 8.27 -24.32 -21.97
CA ASN A 735 7.03 -25.12 -21.90
C ASN A 735 7.34 -26.64 -21.77
N PRO A 736 6.75 -27.37 -20.80
CA PRO A 736 5.83 -26.93 -19.77
C PRO A 736 6.52 -26.08 -18.71
N ILE A 737 5.86 -25.02 -18.28
CA ILE A 737 6.38 -24.11 -17.24
C ILE A 737 6.43 -24.91 -15.93
N PRO A 738 7.62 -25.07 -15.32
CA PRO A 738 7.73 -25.74 -14.02
C PRO A 738 6.98 -24.95 -12.95
N GLU A 739 6.36 -25.63 -12.02
CA GLU A 739 5.70 -25.00 -10.88
C GLU A 739 6.76 -24.40 -9.94
N PRO A 740 6.70 -23.11 -9.62
CA PRO A 740 7.67 -22.47 -8.73
C PRO A 740 7.45 -22.90 -7.29
N VAL A 741 8.50 -23.41 -6.65
CA VAL A 741 8.52 -23.80 -5.24
C VAL A 741 9.17 -22.69 -4.43
N SER A 742 8.36 -22.00 -3.65
CA SER A 742 8.79 -20.97 -2.70
C SER A 742 8.74 -21.49 -1.26
N LEU A 743 9.23 -20.68 -0.32
CA LEU A 743 9.16 -21.02 1.10
C LEU A 743 7.70 -21.26 1.57
N GLN A 744 6.72 -20.60 0.95
CA GLN A 744 5.31 -20.78 1.28
C GLN A 744 4.64 -21.99 0.59
N HIS A 745 5.35 -22.65 -0.30
CA HIS A 745 4.80 -23.81 -0.99
C HIS A 745 4.42 -24.89 0.02
N GLU A 746 3.25 -25.51 -0.18
CA GLU A 746 2.70 -26.51 0.75
C GLU A 746 3.70 -27.63 1.08
N PHE A 747 4.50 -28.04 0.09
CA PHE A 747 5.54 -29.04 0.28
C PHE A 747 6.59 -28.57 1.28
N ILE A 748 7.11 -27.35 1.11
CA ILE A 748 8.14 -26.79 1.99
C ILE A 748 7.59 -26.62 3.40
N GLN A 749 6.38 -26.10 3.54
CA GLN A 749 5.73 -25.95 4.85
C GLN A 749 5.50 -27.31 5.55
N THR A 750 5.18 -28.33 4.78
CA THR A 750 5.03 -29.69 5.31
C THR A 750 6.37 -30.25 5.76
N MET A 751 7.43 -30.12 4.95
CA MET A 751 8.78 -30.55 5.30
C MET A 751 9.29 -29.84 6.56
N LEU A 752 9.12 -28.52 6.65
CA LEU A 752 9.54 -27.75 7.83
C LEU A 752 8.77 -28.14 9.10
N ARG A 753 7.49 -28.54 8.99
CA ARG A 753 6.71 -29.07 10.11
C ARG A 753 7.13 -30.49 10.50
N GLU A 754 7.52 -31.31 9.55
CA GLU A 754 8.00 -32.66 9.79
C GLU A 754 9.43 -32.71 10.37
N ALA A 755 10.20 -31.60 10.28
CA ALA A 755 11.47 -31.47 10.97
C ALA A 755 11.25 -31.27 12.49
N ILE A 756 10.86 -32.36 13.16
CA ILE A 756 10.50 -32.37 14.59
C ILE A 756 11.78 -32.24 15.44
N PRO A 757 11.72 -31.46 16.57
CA PRO A 757 12.80 -31.36 17.53
C PRO A 757 13.23 -32.74 18.07
N TYR A 758 14.47 -32.82 18.52
CA TYR A 758 14.99 -34.00 19.20
C TYR A 758 14.23 -34.24 20.50
N THR A 759 13.94 -35.51 20.77
CA THR A 759 13.33 -35.95 22.02
C THR A 759 14.17 -37.07 22.66
N THR A 760 14.14 -37.16 23.99
CA THR A 760 14.88 -38.18 24.75
C THR A 760 14.48 -39.62 24.47
N SER A 761 13.45 -39.82 23.67
CA SER A 761 13.02 -41.13 23.16
C SER A 761 13.80 -41.59 21.92
N GLN A 762 14.66 -40.71 21.38
CA GLN A 762 15.49 -41.00 20.20
C GLN A 762 16.95 -41.22 20.62
N PRO A 763 17.67 -42.21 20.03
CA PRO A 763 19.09 -42.35 20.25
C PRO A 763 19.87 -41.25 19.53
N ILE A 764 20.97 -40.78 20.14
CA ILE A 764 21.88 -39.81 19.55
C ILE A 764 22.73 -40.50 18.48
N PRO A 765 22.66 -40.05 17.19
CA PRO A 765 23.46 -40.63 16.13
C PRO A 765 24.95 -40.35 16.31
N MET A 766 25.79 -41.31 15.97
CA MET A 766 27.23 -41.18 15.89
C MET A 766 27.64 -40.98 14.42
N VAL A 767 28.36 -39.92 14.15
CA VAL A 767 28.79 -39.54 12.80
C VAL A 767 30.27 -39.34 12.69
N LYS A 768 30.85 -39.69 11.53
CA LYS A 768 32.18 -39.26 11.10
C LYS A 768 32.04 -38.07 10.16
N THR A 769 32.97 -37.14 10.21
CA THR A 769 33.04 -36.03 9.24
C THR A 769 33.92 -36.41 8.07
N LYS A 770 33.59 -35.99 6.86
CA LYS A 770 34.34 -36.24 5.62
C LYS A 770 35.75 -35.63 5.68
N GLN A 771 35.91 -34.54 6.41
CA GLN A 771 37.21 -33.96 6.71
C GLN A 771 37.66 -34.48 8.08
N ASN A 772 38.70 -35.29 8.12
CA ASN A 772 39.29 -35.77 9.37
C ASN A 772 39.58 -34.61 10.31
N SER A 773 38.73 -34.42 11.30
CA SER A 773 38.95 -33.46 12.38
C SER A 773 39.38 -34.27 13.59
N ASP A 774 40.49 -33.94 14.21
CA ASP A 774 40.93 -34.58 15.46
C ASP A 774 40.02 -34.30 16.67
N THR A 775 38.99 -33.47 16.43
CA THR A 775 38.09 -33.00 17.49
C THR A 775 36.85 -33.87 17.59
N THR A 776 36.75 -34.64 18.67
CA THR A 776 35.56 -35.44 19.01
C THR A 776 34.65 -34.67 20.00
N GLY A 777 33.33 -34.86 19.91
CA GLY A 777 32.42 -34.19 20.80
C GLY A 777 30.97 -34.28 20.33
N TYR A 778 30.13 -33.41 20.85
CA TYR A 778 28.73 -33.37 20.52
C TYR A 778 28.40 -32.05 19.83
N TRP A 779 27.85 -32.12 18.63
CA TRP A 779 27.32 -30.98 17.91
C TRP A 779 25.80 -30.99 17.99
N SER A 780 25.22 -29.82 18.32
CA SER A 780 23.77 -29.67 18.53
C SER A 780 23.24 -28.32 18.03
N LEU A 781 21.96 -28.29 17.68
CA LEU A 781 21.23 -27.06 17.25
C LEU A 781 20.13 -26.76 18.28
N TRP A 782 20.21 -25.60 18.89
CA TRP A 782 19.28 -25.17 19.94
C TRP A 782 18.44 -23.98 19.50
N HIS A 783 17.12 -24.08 19.68
CA HIS A 783 16.14 -23.03 19.40
C HIS A 783 15.71 -22.39 20.71
N LEU A 784 16.05 -21.12 20.88
CA LEU A 784 15.58 -20.26 21.95
C LEU A 784 14.43 -19.39 21.42
N GLU A 785 13.28 -19.41 22.08
CA GLU A 785 12.15 -18.52 21.90
C GLU A 785 11.89 -17.77 23.20
N VAL A 786 11.76 -16.44 23.12
CA VAL A 786 11.47 -15.54 24.23
C VAL A 786 10.32 -14.65 23.82
N LYS A 787 9.17 -14.72 24.48
CA LYS A 787 7.98 -13.96 24.08
C LYS A 787 7.15 -13.43 25.23
N ASN A 788 6.41 -12.35 24.94
CA ASN A 788 5.29 -11.86 25.73
C ASN A 788 4.07 -11.65 24.81
N GLN A 789 3.03 -10.94 25.27
CA GLN A 789 1.86 -10.68 24.44
C GLN A 789 2.13 -9.69 23.28
N PHE A 790 3.20 -8.89 23.34
CA PHE A 790 3.50 -7.85 22.38
C PHE A 790 4.59 -8.24 21.37
N GLU A 791 5.54 -9.08 21.77
CA GLU A 791 6.76 -9.36 20.99
C GLU A 791 7.28 -10.76 21.24
N ALA A 792 7.96 -11.31 20.22
CA ALA A 792 8.70 -12.56 20.34
C ALA A 792 10.09 -12.44 19.70
N GLY A 793 11.12 -12.86 20.42
CA GLY A 793 12.48 -13.03 19.92
C GLY A 793 12.82 -14.52 19.77
N GLN A 794 13.40 -14.91 18.63
CA GLN A 794 13.74 -16.30 18.35
C GLN A 794 15.11 -16.39 17.67
N ILE A 795 15.88 -17.45 18.02
CA ILE A 795 17.16 -17.73 17.38
C ILE A 795 17.46 -19.23 17.43
N ILE A 796 18.12 -19.75 16.38
CA ILE A 796 18.71 -21.09 16.41
C ILE A 796 20.21 -20.96 16.47
N GLN A 797 20.82 -21.58 17.47
CA GLN A 797 22.24 -21.51 17.74
C GLN A 797 22.89 -22.88 17.65
N PRO A 798 23.94 -23.05 16.80
CA PRO A 798 24.78 -24.26 16.86
C PRO A 798 25.70 -24.20 18.05
N ILE A 799 25.83 -25.32 18.75
CA ILE A 799 26.70 -25.52 19.90
C ILE A 799 27.54 -26.80 19.67
N PHE A 800 28.85 -26.72 19.90
CA PHE A 800 29.73 -27.88 19.91
C PHE A 800 30.43 -27.95 21.25
N ILE A 801 30.27 -29.09 21.92
CA ILE A 801 30.94 -29.41 23.19
C ILE A 801 31.89 -30.58 22.95
N SER A 802 33.19 -30.36 23.17
CA SER A 802 34.19 -31.40 23.01
C SER A 802 34.01 -32.53 24.02
N SER A 803 34.67 -33.66 23.80
CA SER A 803 34.71 -34.77 24.76
C SER A 803 35.31 -34.39 26.11
N GLU A 804 36.10 -33.30 26.16
CA GLU A 804 36.68 -32.70 27.36
C GLU A 804 35.78 -31.68 28.04
N GLY A 805 34.64 -31.37 27.45
CA GLY A 805 33.60 -30.45 27.96
C GLY A 805 33.77 -28.98 27.57
N GLU A 806 34.69 -28.65 26.65
CA GLU A 806 34.95 -27.31 26.16
C GLU A 806 33.98 -26.93 25.01
N ASN A 807 33.59 -25.64 24.96
CA ASN A 807 32.72 -25.13 23.91
C ASN A 807 33.51 -24.46 22.78
N PHE A 808 33.28 -24.87 21.53
CA PHE A 808 33.89 -24.32 20.32
C PHE A 808 32.83 -23.72 19.37
N SER A 809 32.37 -22.51 19.65
CA SER A 809 31.28 -21.85 18.90
C SER A 809 31.56 -21.64 17.41
N ALA A 810 32.80 -21.25 17.04
CA ALA A 810 33.19 -21.07 15.64
C ALA A 810 33.19 -22.41 14.87
N PHE A 811 33.62 -23.46 15.52
CA PHE A 811 33.63 -24.81 14.95
C PHE A 811 32.19 -25.34 14.79
N ALA A 812 31.33 -25.09 15.75
CA ALA A 812 29.90 -25.42 15.67
C ALA A 812 29.21 -24.77 14.45
N GLN A 813 29.49 -23.51 14.18
CA GLN A 813 28.98 -22.80 13.03
C GLN A 813 29.56 -23.35 11.71
N SER A 814 30.87 -23.61 11.66
CA SER A 814 31.53 -24.20 10.49
C SER A 814 30.93 -25.56 10.11
N ILE A 815 30.64 -26.39 11.10
CA ILE A 815 29.98 -27.69 10.89
C ILE A 815 28.60 -27.45 10.24
N TRP A 816 27.79 -26.53 10.79
CA TRP A 816 26.48 -26.28 10.26
C TRP A 816 26.52 -25.85 8.78
N ASP A 817 27.41 -24.90 8.45
CA ASP A 817 27.54 -24.40 7.07
C ASP A 817 28.01 -25.49 6.10
N LYS A 818 28.94 -26.38 6.55
CA LYS A 818 29.42 -27.52 5.73
C LYS A 818 28.32 -28.57 5.50
N VAL A 819 27.56 -28.93 6.52
CA VAL A 819 26.47 -29.91 6.42
C VAL A 819 25.41 -29.45 5.39
N ILE A 820 25.23 -28.14 5.27
CA ILE A 820 24.27 -27.58 4.31
C ILE A 820 24.82 -27.56 2.88
N GLN A 821 26.14 -27.31 2.72
CA GLN A 821 26.79 -27.23 1.43
C GLN A 821 27.16 -28.61 0.86
N GLU A 822 27.58 -29.56 1.71
CA GLU A 822 28.04 -30.89 1.33
C GLU A 822 27.04 -31.94 1.83
N ASN A 823 26.28 -32.53 0.91
CA ASN A 823 25.21 -33.50 1.24
C ASN A 823 25.73 -34.77 1.94
N ASP A 824 26.98 -35.08 1.83
CA ASP A 824 27.67 -36.24 2.36
C ASP A 824 28.74 -35.90 3.43
N TYR A 825 28.60 -34.70 4.07
CA TYR A 825 29.54 -34.25 5.09
C TYR A 825 29.56 -35.16 6.33
N PHE A 826 28.39 -35.64 6.77
CA PHE A 826 28.27 -36.61 7.82
C PHE A 826 28.06 -38.02 7.26
N ILE A 827 28.79 -38.98 7.79
CA ILE A 827 28.62 -40.41 7.55
C ILE A 827 28.21 -41.05 8.86
N CYS A 828 26.97 -41.52 8.92
CA CYS A 828 26.38 -42.15 10.10
C CYS A 828 27.01 -43.54 10.30
N THR A 829 27.60 -43.79 11.47
CA THR A 829 28.24 -45.05 11.78
C THR A 829 27.48 -45.87 12.81
N GLY A 830 26.45 -45.27 13.43
CA GLY A 830 25.66 -45.90 14.47
C GLY A 830 24.95 -44.88 15.35
N ALA A 831 24.52 -45.28 16.52
CA ALA A 831 23.92 -44.42 17.51
C ALA A 831 24.28 -44.87 18.93
N LEU A 832 24.23 -43.95 19.90
CA LEU A 832 24.35 -44.28 21.31
C LEU A 832 23.13 -45.10 21.78
N SER A 833 23.30 -45.84 22.87
CA SER A 833 22.16 -46.46 23.57
C SER A 833 21.19 -45.37 24.08
N LEU A 834 19.92 -45.74 24.30
CA LEU A 834 18.92 -44.77 24.80
C LEU A 834 19.27 -44.22 26.20
N GLU A 835 19.89 -45.06 27.07
CA GLU A 835 20.34 -44.63 28.42
C GLU A 835 21.49 -43.65 28.35
N GLU A 836 22.49 -43.92 27.51
CA GLU A 836 23.62 -43.01 27.27
C GLU A 836 23.14 -41.71 26.61
N SER A 837 22.23 -41.81 25.64
CA SER A 837 21.65 -40.64 24.95
C SER A 837 20.94 -39.70 25.91
N LYS A 838 20.15 -40.23 26.87
CA LYS A 838 19.48 -39.42 27.89
C LYS A 838 20.47 -38.69 28.78
N LYS A 839 21.49 -39.41 29.30
CA LYS A 839 22.50 -38.80 30.15
C LYS A 839 23.28 -37.70 29.42
N VAL A 840 23.71 -37.98 28.21
CA VAL A 840 24.42 -37.02 27.37
C VAL A 840 23.53 -35.79 27.06
N PHE A 841 22.27 -36.03 26.79
CA PHE A 841 21.32 -34.94 26.51
C PHE A 841 21.13 -34.04 27.72
N GLU A 842 21.02 -34.58 28.93
CA GLU A 842 20.90 -33.79 30.18
C GLU A 842 22.14 -32.92 30.39
N ASP A 843 23.38 -33.51 30.29
CA ASP A 843 24.64 -32.76 30.42
C ASP A 843 24.80 -31.63 29.38
N ILE A 844 24.39 -31.89 28.12
CA ILE A 844 24.49 -30.90 27.04
C ILE A 844 23.39 -29.84 27.15
N SER A 845 22.19 -30.20 27.62
CA SER A 845 21.12 -29.26 27.86
C SER A 845 21.50 -28.21 28.91
N GLU A 846 22.03 -28.65 30.06
CA GLU A 846 22.52 -27.76 31.13
C GLU A 846 23.58 -26.77 30.62
N LYS A 847 24.59 -27.25 29.91
CA LYS A 847 25.62 -26.38 29.32
C LYS A 847 25.08 -25.45 28.24
N SER A 848 24.09 -25.91 27.47
CA SER A 848 23.49 -25.11 26.43
C SER A 848 22.63 -23.99 27.02
N GLU A 849 21.94 -24.22 28.14
CA GLU A 849 21.21 -23.19 28.88
C GLU A 849 22.14 -22.08 29.34
N GLU A 850 23.31 -22.42 29.93
CA GLU A 850 24.31 -21.43 30.34
C GLU A 850 24.82 -20.59 29.15
N LEU A 851 25.11 -21.26 28.02
CA LEU A 851 25.59 -20.56 26.80
C LEU A 851 24.56 -19.66 26.15
N MET A 852 23.28 -20.00 26.29
CA MET A 852 22.19 -19.22 25.73
C MET A 852 21.70 -18.06 26.63
N GLN A 853 22.13 -18.04 27.91
CA GLN A 853 21.72 -17.08 28.92
C GLN A 853 21.92 -15.62 28.44
N LYS A 854 23.06 -15.27 27.85
CA LYS A 854 23.33 -13.93 27.35
C LYS A 854 22.39 -13.50 26.22
N LYS A 855 21.95 -14.45 25.38
CA LYS A 855 21.01 -14.19 24.30
C LYS A 855 19.61 -14.00 24.84
N TYR A 856 19.24 -14.79 25.83
CA TYR A 856 17.99 -14.61 26.56
C TYR A 856 17.91 -13.21 27.18
N GLU A 857 18.95 -12.78 27.93
CA GLU A 857 19.00 -11.46 28.56
C GLU A 857 18.90 -10.31 27.54
N ALA A 858 19.49 -10.47 26.35
CA ALA A 858 19.37 -9.50 25.26
C ALA A 858 17.95 -9.39 24.74
N PHE A 859 17.26 -10.52 24.51
CA PHE A 859 15.85 -10.51 24.09
C PHE A 859 14.94 -9.96 25.19
N GLU A 860 15.14 -10.38 26.45
CA GLU A 860 14.39 -9.90 27.60
C GLU A 860 14.49 -8.38 27.74
N SER A 861 15.71 -7.83 27.66
CA SER A 861 15.94 -6.38 27.74
C SER A 861 15.24 -5.62 26.59
N SER A 862 15.26 -6.17 25.38
CA SER A 862 14.58 -5.58 24.23
C SER A 862 13.06 -5.54 24.41
N ILE A 863 12.49 -6.66 24.83
CA ILE A 863 11.04 -6.83 25.06
C ILE A 863 10.55 -5.88 26.19
N LEU A 864 11.32 -5.76 27.28
CA LEU A 864 10.98 -4.88 28.40
C LEU A 864 11.06 -3.39 27.99
N LEU A 865 12.10 -3.00 27.25
CA LEU A 865 12.24 -1.63 26.74
C LEU A 865 11.06 -1.24 25.85
N ASN A 866 10.57 -2.17 25.05
CA ASN A 866 9.39 -1.97 24.23
C ASN A 866 8.12 -1.81 25.06
N ALA A 867 7.92 -2.65 26.06
CA ALA A 867 6.80 -2.56 26.99
C ALA A 867 6.76 -1.20 27.70
N ASP A 868 7.92 -0.67 28.12
CA ASP A 868 8.01 0.66 28.73
C ASP A 868 7.58 1.78 27.80
N LYS A 869 7.91 1.70 26.49
CA LYS A 869 7.44 2.67 25.48
C LYS A 869 5.93 2.62 25.30
N ILE A 870 5.35 1.42 25.25
CA ILE A 870 3.88 1.24 25.17
C ILE A 870 3.20 1.88 26.37
N LYS A 871 3.75 1.62 27.57
CA LYS A 871 3.24 2.21 28.82
C LYS A 871 3.27 3.72 28.78
N ALA A 872 4.42 4.30 28.43
CA ALA A 872 4.59 5.75 28.36
C ALA A 872 3.62 6.43 27.36
N ASN A 873 3.39 5.82 26.20
CA ASN A 873 2.43 6.34 25.22
C ASN A 873 1.00 6.30 25.74
N LYS A 874 0.60 5.21 26.41
CA LYS A 874 -0.75 5.07 26.97
C LYS A 874 -1.01 6.04 28.12
N GLU A 875 -0.01 6.26 28.99
CA GLU A 875 -0.10 7.26 30.07
C GLU A 875 -0.29 8.68 29.51
N LYS A 876 0.47 9.06 28.46
CA LYS A 876 0.27 10.33 27.75
C LYS A 876 -1.14 10.46 27.18
N SER A 877 -1.68 9.41 26.62
CA SER A 877 -3.04 9.38 26.08
C SER A 877 -4.08 9.61 27.18
N PHE A 878 -3.97 8.96 28.34
CA PHE A 878 -4.87 9.16 29.47
C PHE A 878 -4.83 10.62 29.97
N VAL A 879 -3.64 11.21 30.09
CA VAL A 879 -3.49 12.62 30.47
C VAL A 879 -4.16 13.55 29.46
N PHE A 880 -4.04 13.27 28.18
CA PHE A 880 -4.67 14.06 27.12
C PHE A 880 -6.21 13.94 27.16
N GLN A 881 -6.74 12.72 27.29
CA GLN A 881 -8.17 12.47 27.39
C GLN A 881 -8.77 13.16 28.62
N GLU A 882 -8.07 13.11 29.75
CA GLU A 882 -8.50 13.79 30.98
C GLU A 882 -8.57 15.32 30.77
N LYS A 883 -7.57 15.93 30.11
CA LYS A 883 -7.60 17.34 29.74
C LYS A 883 -8.77 17.69 28.84
N GLN A 884 -9.08 16.85 27.87
CA GLN A 884 -10.25 17.05 26.99
C GLN A 884 -11.58 16.96 27.77
N MET A 885 -11.73 15.97 28.65
CA MET A 885 -12.93 15.81 29.46
C MET A 885 -13.12 16.96 30.42
N ASN A 886 -12.03 17.53 30.95
CA ASN A 886 -12.08 18.71 31.81
C ASN A 886 -12.55 19.99 31.08
N ARG A 887 -12.52 20.05 29.75
CA ARG A 887 -13.05 21.16 28.94
C ARG A 887 -14.58 21.08 28.72
N ILE A 888 -15.23 20.00 29.12
CA ILE A 888 -16.68 19.83 28.96
C ILE A 888 -17.42 20.73 29.96
N GLY A 889 -18.25 21.64 29.46
CA GLY A 889 -18.97 22.64 30.26
C GLY A 889 -20.18 22.11 31.06
N ILE A 890 -20.56 20.84 30.89
CA ILE A 890 -21.69 20.20 31.58
C ILE A 890 -21.16 19.26 32.65
N GLU A 891 -21.27 19.65 33.93
CA GLU A 891 -20.59 19.01 35.04
C GLU A 891 -20.97 17.52 35.19
N ASN A 892 -22.25 17.15 35.10
CA ASN A 892 -22.68 15.74 35.19
C ASN A 892 -22.08 14.85 34.10
N ILE A 893 -21.95 15.35 32.86
CA ILE A 893 -21.36 14.60 31.76
C ILE A 893 -19.85 14.48 31.96
N LYS A 894 -19.22 15.55 32.42
CA LYS A 894 -17.79 15.58 32.73
C LYS A 894 -17.45 14.55 33.80
N GLN A 895 -18.15 14.55 34.93
CA GLN A 895 -17.91 13.61 36.02
C GLN A 895 -18.13 12.16 35.62
N SER A 896 -19.18 11.88 34.87
CA SER A 896 -19.45 10.52 34.35
C SER A 896 -18.33 10.03 33.43
N ARG A 897 -17.83 10.90 32.55
CA ARG A 897 -16.74 10.54 31.63
C ARG A 897 -15.40 10.40 32.34
N LEU A 898 -15.08 11.24 33.28
CA LEU A 898 -13.88 11.12 34.12
C LEU A 898 -13.85 9.83 34.92
N THR A 899 -14.99 9.48 35.56
CA THR A 899 -15.11 8.23 36.32
C THR A 899 -14.89 7.01 35.43
N ARG A 900 -15.45 7.05 34.22
CA ARG A 900 -15.22 5.99 33.21
C ARG A 900 -13.75 5.89 32.79
N LEU A 901 -13.11 7.01 32.52
CA LEU A 901 -11.68 7.06 32.13
C LEU A 901 -10.77 6.51 33.24
N HIS A 902 -11.01 6.90 34.50
CA HIS A 902 -10.23 6.39 35.63
C HIS A 902 -10.37 4.89 35.81
N LYS A 903 -11.59 4.36 35.64
CA LYS A 903 -11.85 2.92 35.70
C LYS A 903 -11.15 2.19 34.52
N GLU A 904 -11.17 2.79 33.32
CA GLU A 904 -10.46 2.24 32.15
C GLU A 904 -8.95 2.21 32.39
N LYS A 905 -8.40 3.26 32.98
CA LYS A 905 -6.98 3.34 33.34
C LYS A 905 -6.58 2.25 34.34
N GLU A 906 -7.35 2.06 35.40
CA GLU A 906 -7.12 1.03 36.43
C GLU A 906 -7.15 -0.39 35.80
N LEU A 907 -8.18 -0.68 35.01
CA LEU A 907 -8.29 -1.98 34.32
C LEU A 907 -7.13 -2.23 33.34
N TRP A 908 -6.67 -1.18 32.66
CA TRP A 908 -5.55 -1.27 31.75
C TRP A 908 -4.24 -1.53 32.52
N GLU A 909 -3.98 -0.81 33.60
CA GLU A 909 -2.78 -1.00 34.42
C GLU A 909 -2.68 -2.44 34.96
N ASP A 910 -3.80 -3.00 35.44
CA ASP A 910 -3.87 -4.38 35.91
C ASP A 910 -3.61 -5.40 34.79
N SER A 911 -4.22 -5.19 33.61
CA SER A 911 -4.03 -6.08 32.47
C SER A 911 -2.61 -5.99 31.88
N PHE A 912 -2.00 -4.81 31.91
CA PHE A 912 -0.67 -4.57 31.38
C PHE A 912 0.40 -5.38 32.10
N GLN A 913 0.33 -5.47 33.44
CA GLN A 913 1.27 -6.25 34.23
C GLN A 913 1.29 -7.73 33.84
N SER A 914 0.16 -8.30 33.49
CA SER A 914 0.07 -9.69 33.01
C SER A 914 0.57 -9.86 31.58
N SER A 915 0.39 -8.85 30.73
CA SER A 915 0.75 -8.87 29.30
C SER A 915 2.26 -8.76 29.04
N ILE A 916 3.02 -8.17 29.97
CA ILE A 916 4.49 -8.05 29.86
C ILE A 916 5.24 -9.27 30.37
N GLN A 917 4.56 -10.24 30.95
CA GLN A 917 5.20 -11.45 31.48
C GLN A 917 5.89 -12.23 30.35
N ILE A 918 7.20 -12.49 30.54
CA ILE A 918 8.04 -13.16 29.54
C ILE A 918 7.99 -14.67 29.76
N VAL A 919 7.84 -15.42 28.67
CA VAL A 919 7.84 -16.88 28.67
C VAL A 919 9.00 -17.36 27.79
N PRO A 920 10.12 -17.84 28.37
CA PRO A 920 11.20 -18.43 27.60
C PRO A 920 10.91 -19.91 27.28
N ALA A 921 11.38 -20.35 26.12
CA ALA A 921 11.39 -21.77 25.73
C ALA A 921 12.71 -22.10 25.03
N LEU A 922 13.39 -23.15 25.52
CA LEU A 922 14.60 -23.69 24.89
C LEU A 922 14.32 -25.12 24.42
N SER A 923 14.62 -25.43 23.16
CA SER A 923 14.43 -26.77 22.60
C SER A 923 15.61 -27.19 21.74
N CYS A 924 16.02 -28.46 21.84
CA CYS A 924 17.03 -29.02 20.96
C CYS A 924 16.38 -29.50 19.66
N LEU A 925 16.86 -29.01 18.51
CA LEU A 925 16.34 -29.44 17.19
C LEU A 925 17.06 -30.65 16.65
N LEU A 926 18.38 -30.74 16.91
CA LEU A 926 19.25 -31.80 16.44
C LEU A 926 20.45 -31.93 17.38
N ILE A 927 20.84 -33.17 17.63
CA ILE A 927 22.09 -33.49 18.35
C ILE A 927 22.76 -34.71 17.70
N VAL A 928 24.05 -34.64 17.49
CA VAL A 928 24.88 -35.73 16.96
C VAL A 928 26.21 -35.84 17.73
N LYS A 929 26.76 -37.06 17.86
CA LYS A 929 28.09 -37.31 18.39
C LYS A 929 29.06 -37.41 17.23
N ILE A 930 30.08 -36.55 17.19
CA ILE A 930 31.17 -36.63 16.21
C ILE A 930 32.26 -37.50 16.79
N ILE A 931 32.69 -38.52 16.04
CA ILE A 931 33.70 -39.47 16.39
C ILE A 931 34.85 -39.42 15.38
N ASN A 932 36.06 -39.75 15.85
CA ASN A 932 37.21 -40.03 14.99
C ASN A 932 37.15 -41.45 14.44
N GLU A 933 38.06 -41.83 13.52
CA GLU A 933 38.12 -43.16 12.93
C GLU A 933 37.97 -44.32 13.87
#